data_7774d6f26186837f89bd08baea1498a7
#
_entry.id   7774d6f26186837f89bd08baea1498a7
#
_cell.length_a   1.000
_cell.length_b   1.000
_cell.length_c   1.000
_cell.angle_alpha   90.00
_cell.angle_beta   90.00
_cell.angle_gamma   90.00
#
_symmetry.space_group_name_H-M   'P 1'
#
loop_
_entity.id
_entity.type
_entity.pdbx_description
1 polymer ?
#
loop_
_entity_poly.entity_id
_entity_poly.type
_entity_poly.pdbx_seq_one_letter_code
_entity_poly.pdbx_strand_id
1 'polypeptide(L)'
;MALALGSICIGAFAQATIKGTVKDSNGEPMIGVSVVPDGAAGAGSVTDLDGNFTLNGVKPSTVIKFSYIGYKEKSVKVGSQNTISVVMEEDNNSLDELVVIGYGVVKKRDLTGSVASIKSDDLKNVASSNAMQAMQAKIPGMDLQQSSGESGSGVSINLRGARSMLASNNPLILVDGVAYGSTLDINPSDIESMEVLKDASSTAIYGTRGANGVIIITTKRGKAGRTSVGFNFYNSFNSATNAAHSMYGNKEVQRLIDKRAYQDWAKGDKTLDAYNTVLSGITPETVLTEKLDDGTATLDIYNDGSYTDWGDLLLKNSTSQNYEVNVAGGSEKTNFNVSLGAMYDRGLMKNDQMSRYNGKVNIDHRINKIVKVGSSLLYTYKNWNRRNSGVYNQALKMTTITHPYLTDGSINSTPNPWYAAHCSPLLDDVEGAYQNNTESTRFFGNAYVELNPVKGLNLRSMFAVDRSDSRNGLYQDYQSQQRYQSPSTSYIRQIRNNSTAITWDNTINYNTTIAEKHDLTALLGHELTQTVTESSTVGGDAGATHYYESGFRDLSKILSPVTTSTYVKTAMLSFFGRLNYSYASKYLLTASLRADGSSTLAKGHKWGYFPSVAAGWRLIEENWLKDQKVLSNLKLRASWGVSGNAAIDAYSTLASLSSTTYYYYLGNNDVAGKIPSQMGNSNLTWEKTSSFNLGLDFGFFDGRISGSVDYYWNHTYDLLFYKTAPASSFPTVIDNIGKTKGQGLEVSLMTDIIRTKDFDWTANWSYSHFKDEITELTGGVDKYVSGTKGLFVGNRVNAFYDYKVLGEWGIGEFDQYVEDFKAAHDGKKPACASTKGYGTPGSPKILDADGDGNITSDDRVLYNRDPNHVFGMTNTFSYKDFSLSVQLMARLGGYISYAMNEQLNYESANWGDAIDYWTPTNPGAKFPSPGLDSNASKIWSSYKSAFTYEKADYFKIKDITLSYNVPANWLHTVGMSKARIYCSMKNFMTWSKIDNYDPERGGSISFPMQKQVVVGLNVEF
;
A
#
# COMPACT_ATOMS: atom_id res chain seq x y z
N MET A 1 -9.31 -97.82 34.54
CA MET A 1 -9.92 -96.62 35.07
C MET A 1 -8.86 -95.46 34.94
N ALA A 2 -8.82 -94.76 33.89
CA ALA A 2 -7.84 -93.70 33.62
C ALA A 2 -8.62 -92.47 33.29
N LEU A 3 -8.43 -91.42 34.11
CA LEU A 3 -8.98 -90.08 33.87
C LEU A 3 -8.10 -89.33 32.86
N ALA A 4 -8.70 -88.86 31.78
CA ALA A 4 -8.07 -87.93 30.85
C ALA A 4 -8.28 -86.48 31.30
N LEU A 5 -7.20 -85.76 31.63
CA LEU A 5 -7.20 -84.36 31.86
C LEU A 5 -6.90 -83.66 30.47
N GLY A 6 -7.86 -82.97 29.99
CA GLY A 6 -7.69 -82.11 28.82
C GLY A 6 -7.02 -80.80 29.24
N SER A 7 -5.84 -80.51 28.65
CA SER A 7 -5.16 -79.19 28.76
C SER A 7 -5.82 -78.19 27.85
N ILE A 8 -6.50 -77.18 28.39
CA ILE A 8 -6.92 -75.98 27.70
C ILE A 8 -5.71 -75.05 27.62
N CYS A 9 -5.06 -74.95 26.44
CA CYS A 9 -4.09 -73.88 26.17
C CYS A 9 -4.84 -72.56 26.01
N ILE A 10 -4.83 -71.70 27.00
CA ILE A 10 -5.19 -70.32 26.93
C ILE A 10 -4.01 -69.60 26.21
N GLY A 11 -4.15 -69.31 24.97
CA GLY A 11 -3.17 -68.49 24.22
C GLY A 11 -3.12 -67.09 24.85
N ALA A 12 -2.07 -66.82 25.65
CA ALA A 12 -1.77 -65.48 26.10
C ALA A 12 -1.35 -64.64 24.89
N PHE A 13 -2.23 -63.77 24.38
CA PHE A 13 -1.85 -62.76 23.42
C PHE A 13 -0.88 -61.79 24.10
N ALA A 14 0.40 -61.90 23.76
CA ALA A 14 1.41 -60.97 24.24
C ALA A 14 1.08 -59.55 23.76
N GLN A 15 0.72 -58.69 24.72
CA GLN A 15 0.63 -57.26 24.47
C GLN A 15 2.04 -56.70 24.34
N ALA A 16 2.43 -56.25 23.11
CA ALA A 16 3.75 -55.71 22.87
C ALA A 16 3.80 -54.18 23.16
N THR A 17 4.94 -53.75 23.69
CA THR A 17 5.30 -52.32 23.74
C THR A 17 5.93 -51.97 22.41
N ILE A 18 5.30 -51.07 21.70
CA ILE A 18 5.81 -50.55 20.44
C ILE A 18 6.53 -49.24 20.69
N LYS A 19 7.77 -49.14 20.26
CA LYS A 19 8.55 -47.89 20.23
C LYS A 19 8.77 -47.46 18.80
N GLY A 20 8.98 -46.14 18.59
CA GLY A 20 9.29 -45.68 17.25
C GLY A 20 9.67 -44.22 17.21
N THR A 21 10.02 -43.79 16.00
CA THR A 21 10.39 -42.41 15.71
C THR A 21 9.52 -41.86 14.59
N VAL A 22 9.10 -40.63 14.72
CA VAL A 22 8.40 -39.89 13.65
C VAL A 22 9.31 -38.76 13.19
N LYS A 23 9.51 -38.68 11.88
CA LYS A 23 10.31 -37.65 11.22
C LYS A 23 9.49 -36.97 10.11
N ASP A 24 9.89 -35.78 9.72
CA ASP A 24 9.38 -35.12 8.53
C ASP A 24 10.05 -35.65 7.25
N SER A 25 9.68 -35.11 6.10
CA SER A 25 10.26 -35.49 4.79
C SER A 25 11.75 -35.09 4.65
N ASN A 26 12.24 -34.18 5.49
CA ASN A 26 13.64 -33.74 5.54
C ASN A 26 14.48 -34.58 6.51
N GLY A 27 13.84 -35.51 7.24
CA GLY A 27 14.47 -36.38 8.24
C GLY A 27 14.58 -35.77 9.63
N GLU A 28 13.95 -34.63 9.89
CA GLU A 28 13.93 -34.01 11.21
C GLU A 28 12.92 -34.69 12.15
N PRO A 29 13.25 -34.91 13.43
CA PRO A 29 12.32 -35.49 14.37
C PRO A 29 11.13 -34.56 14.65
N MET A 30 9.93 -35.15 14.60
CA MET A 30 8.69 -34.42 14.81
C MET A 30 8.17 -34.60 16.24
N ILE A 31 8.21 -33.51 17.01
CA ILE A 31 7.61 -33.46 18.35
C ILE A 31 6.09 -33.19 18.26
N GLY A 32 5.35 -33.77 19.18
CA GLY A 32 3.92 -33.47 19.33
C GLY A 32 3.02 -34.21 18.35
N VAL A 33 3.53 -35.13 17.53
CA VAL A 33 2.73 -35.99 16.67
C VAL A 33 1.83 -36.88 17.53
N SER A 34 0.55 -36.83 17.27
CA SER A 34 -0.44 -37.70 17.90
C SER A 34 -0.34 -39.09 17.32
N VAL A 35 -0.10 -40.09 18.17
CA VAL A 35 0.08 -41.51 17.83
C VAL A 35 -1.02 -42.31 18.49
N VAL A 36 -2.06 -42.69 17.72
CA VAL A 36 -3.28 -43.31 18.29
C VAL A 36 -3.51 -44.68 17.66
N PRO A 37 -3.66 -45.76 18.45
CA PRO A 37 -4.10 -47.03 17.92
C PRO A 37 -5.57 -47.01 17.51
N ASP A 38 -5.87 -47.48 16.31
CA ASP A 38 -7.24 -47.53 15.79
C ASP A 38 -8.09 -48.50 16.61
N GLY A 39 -9.25 -48.04 17.12
CA GLY A 39 -10.18 -48.80 17.91
C GLY A 39 -9.89 -48.84 19.42
N ALA A 40 -8.90 -48.15 19.96
CA ALA A 40 -8.60 -48.08 21.40
C ALA A 40 -8.78 -46.66 21.94
N ALA A 41 -9.95 -46.30 22.40
CA ALA A 41 -10.21 -45.02 23.05
C ALA A 41 -9.40 -44.91 24.35
N GLY A 42 -8.39 -43.99 24.35
CA GLY A 42 -7.59 -43.62 25.54
C GLY A 42 -6.17 -44.17 25.62
N ALA A 43 -5.67 -44.93 24.65
CA ALA A 43 -4.33 -45.53 24.66
C ALA A 43 -3.37 -44.87 23.66
N GLY A 44 -3.46 -43.54 23.44
CA GLY A 44 -2.57 -42.82 22.55
C GLY A 44 -1.29 -42.32 23.22
N SER A 45 -0.24 -42.04 22.44
CA SER A 45 1.01 -41.37 22.83
C SER A 45 1.22 -40.13 21.99
N VAL A 46 2.08 -39.24 22.43
CA VAL A 46 2.55 -38.08 21.67
C VAL A 46 4.07 -38.20 21.57
N THR A 47 4.63 -37.84 20.41
CA THR A 47 6.08 -37.89 20.24
C THR A 47 6.82 -36.87 21.11
N ASP A 48 7.97 -37.27 21.65
CA ASP A 48 8.86 -36.42 22.42
C ASP A 48 9.74 -35.50 21.55
N LEU A 49 10.70 -34.80 22.18
CA LEU A 49 11.62 -33.84 21.51
C LEU A 49 12.45 -34.46 20.38
N ASP A 50 12.75 -35.75 20.49
CA ASP A 50 13.53 -36.50 19.51
C ASP A 50 12.63 -37.26 18.51
N GLY A 51 11.32 -36.95 18.53
CA GLY A 51 10.32 -37.59 17.67
C GLY A 51 9.96 -39.02 18.13
N ASN A 52 10.41 -39.47 19.29
CA ASN A 52 10.15 -40.83 19.75
C ASN A 52 8.78 -40.97 20.41
N PHE A 53 8.16 -42.13 20.22
CA PHE A 53 6.90 -42.46 20.89
C PHE A 53 6.98 -43.88 21.49
N THR A 54 6.17 -44.12 22.48
CA THR A 54 6.00 -45.46 23.10
C THR A 54 4.51 -45.72 23.30
N LEU A 55 4.05 -46.83 22.74
CA LEU A 55 2.69 -47.34 22.94
C LEU A 55 2.74 -48.70 23.64
N ASN A 56 2.02 -48.85 24.76
CA ASN A 56 1.93 -50.09 25.53
C ASN A 56 0.64 -50.84 25.21
N GLY A 57 0.70 -52.16 25.23
CA GLY A 57 -0.48 -52.99 25.12
C GLY A 57 -1.09 -53.11 23.72
N VAL A 58 -0.29 -52.92 22.67
CA VAL A 58 -0.72 -52.93 21.27
C VAL A 58 -0.67 -54.34 20.69
N LYS A 59 -1.71 -54.77 19.96
CA LYS A 59 -1.77 -56.09 19.28
C LYS A 59 -1.10 -56.00 17.88
N PRO A 60 -0.54 -57.09 17.34
CA PRO A 60 0.03 -57.11 15.99
C PRO A 60 -0.95 -56.75 14.88
N SER A 61 -2.25 -56.93 15.09
CA SER A 61 -3.30 -56.58 14.13
C SER A 61 -3.69 -55.10 14.14
N THR A 62 -3.21 -54.31 15.13
CA THR A 62 -3.60 -52.90 15.29
C THR A 62 -2.96 -52.02 14.21
N VAL A 63 -3.74 -51.08 13.75
CA VAL A 63 -3.28 -49.95 12.88
C VAL A 63 -3.05 -48.75 13.78
N ILE A 64 -1.87 -48.16 13.71
CA ILE A 64 -1.52 -46.94 14.41
C ILE A 64 -1.69 -45.76 13.44
N LYS A 65 -2.44 -44.76 13.86
CA LYS A 65 -2.64 -43.50 13.15
C LYS A 65 -1.69 -42.47 13.70
N PHE A 66 -0.96 -41.82 12.79
CA PHE A 66 -0.06 -40.72 13.07
C PHE A 66 -0.70 -39.46 12.49
N SER A 67 -0.99 -38.48 13.34
CA SER A 67 -1.57 -37.20 12.88
C SER A 67 -0.86 -36.03 13.51
N TYR A 68 -0.59 -35.03 12.67
CA TYR A 68 0.01 -33.76 13.04
C TYR A 68 -0.54 -32.63 12.19
N ILE A 69 -0.71 -31.44 12.77
CA ILE A 69 -1.28 -30.30 12.06
C ILE A 69 -0.33 -29.91 10.92
N GLY A 70 -0.85 -29.81 9.69
CA GLY A 70 -0.08 -29.49 8.49
C GLY A 70 0.58 -30.69 7.81
N TYR A 71 0.34 -31.93 8.29
CA TYR A 71 0.86 -33.15 7.68
C TYR A 71 -0.26 -34.14 7.36
N LYS A 72 -0.08 -34.94 6.33
CA LYS A 72 -1.01 -36.02 5.95
C LYS A 72 -1.07 -37.08 7.03
N GLU A 73 -2.27 -37.46 7.43
CA GLU A 73 -2.46 -38.58 8.36
C GLU A 73 -1.84 -39.85 7.75
N LYS A 74 -1.01 -40.53 8.50
CA LYS A 74 -0.36 -41.77 8.10
C LYS A 74 -0.80 -42.91 8.98
N SER A 75 -1.21 -44.01 8.39
CA SER A 75 -1.64 -45.22 9.10
C SER A 75 -0.65 -46.34 8.84
N VAL A 76 -0.14 -46.98 9.94
CA VAL A 76 0.83 -48.04 9.88
C VAL A 76 0.33 -49.24 10.66
N LYS A 77 0.29 -50.38 10.03
CA LYS A 77 -0.05 -51.67 10.72
C LYS A 77 1.14 -52.18 11.49
N VAL A 78 0.96 -52.52 12.75
CA VAL A 78 2.01 -52.97 13.67
C VAL A 78 2.75 -54.22 13.17
N GLY A 79 2.00 -55.29 12.79
CA GLY A 79 2.59 -56.55 12.34
C GLY A 79 3.45 -57.23 13.40
N SER A 80 4.62 -57.74 13.05
CA SER A 80 5.59 -58.34 13.94
C SER A 80 6.71 -57.37 14.40
N GLN A 81 6.57 -56.09 14.15
CA GLN A 81 7.60 -55.09 14.46
C GLN A 81 7.42 -54.54 15.88
N ASN A 82 8.52 -54.47 16.64
CA ASN A 82 8.53 -53.80 17.94
C ASN A 82 9.02 -52.33 17.86
N THR A 83 9.54 -51.92 16.70
CA THR A 83 10.02 -50.57 16.41
C THR A 83 9.46 -50.09 15.08
N ILE A 84 8.87 -48.91 15.04
CA ILE A 84 8.26 -48.32 13.86
C ILE A 84 8.88 -46.95 13.59
N SER A 85 9.44 -46.74 12.39
CA SER A 85 9.87 -45.41 11.92
C SER A 85 8.88 -44.89 10.91
N VAL A 86 8.41 -43.68 11.11
CA VAL A 86 7.38 -43.03 10.27
C VAL A 86 7.95 -41.72 9.74
N VAL A 87 7.87 -41.53 8.42
CA VAL A 87 8.10 -40.23 7.80
C VAL A 87 6.73 -39.64 7.46
N MET A 88 6.43 -38.50 8.02
CA MET A 88 5.23 -37.71 7.73
C MET A 88 5.46 -36.83 6.51
N GLU A 89 4.50 -36.76 5.63
CA GLU A 89 4.51 -35.88 4.46
C GLU A 89 3.68 -34.64 4.76
N GLU A 90 4.18 -33.47 4.39
CA GLU A 90 3.41 -32.24 4.52
C GLU A 90 2.10 -32.34 3.74
N ASP A 91 1.01 -31.95 4.37
CA ASP A 91 -0.29 -31.89 3.70
C ASP A 91 -0.41 -30.54 2.99
N ASN A 92 -0.07 -30.52 1.70
CA ASN A 92 -0.23 -29.39 0.83
C ASN A 92 -1.70 -29.08 0.49
N ASN A 93 -2.65 -29.82 1.05
CA ASN A 93 -4.07 -29.48 0.95
C ASN A 93 -4.37 -28.25 1.82
N SER A 94 -4.35 -27.07 1.22
CA SER A 94 -4.64 -25.78 1.85
C SER A 94 -6.04 -25.68 2.50
N LEU A 95 -6.86 -26.71 2.44
CA LEU A 95 -8.24 -26.72 2.93
C LEU A 95 -8.38 -26.86 4.46
N ASP A 96 -7.45 -27.54 5.13
CA ASP A 96 -7.43 -27.66 6.60
C ASP A 96 -6.59 -26.57 7.29
N GLU A 97 -6.08 -25.63 6.50
CA GLU A 97 -5.36 -24.45 6.99
C GLU A 97 -6.21 -23.66 7.98
N LEU A 98 -5.60 -23.28 9.11
CA LEU A 98 -6.24 -22.42 10.10
C LEU A 98 -6.04 -20.96 9.72
N VAL A 99 -7.14 -20.23 9.61
CA VAL A 99 -7.17 -18.81 9.27
C VAL A 99 -7.69 -18.01 10.46
N VAL A 100 -7.01 -16.93 10.81
CA VAL A 100 -7.45 -16.02 11.88
C VAL A 100 -8.52 -15.09 11.32
N ILE A 101 -9.73 -15.16 11.87
CA ILE A 101 -10.85 -14.29 11.49
C ILE A 101 -11.53 -13.74 12.73
N GLY A 102 -11.58 -12.43 12.84
CA GLY A 102 -12.14 -11.79 14.01
C GLY A 102 -11.35 -12.19 15.25
N TYR A 103 -12.04 -12.49 16.30
CA TYR A 103 -11.47 -12.90 17.58
C TYR A 103 -11.36 -14.43 17.72
N GLY A 104 -11.19 -15.15 16.59
CA GLY A 104 -11.11 -16.62 16.57
C GLY A 104 -10.31 -17.16 15.38
N VAL A 105 -10.09 -18.48 15.42
CA VAL A 105 -9.40 -19.23 14.38
C VAL A 105 -10.39 -20.24 13.79
N VAL A 106 -10.48 -20.30 12.47
CA VAL A 106 -11.41 -21.16 11.72
C VAL A 106 -10.64 -21.90 10.62
N LYS A 107 -11.01 -23.13 10.31
CA LYS A 107 -10.46 -23.85 9.15
C LYS A 107 -10.89 -23.17 7.85
N LYS A 108 -9.98 -23.00 6.90
CA LYS A 108 -10.23 -22.36 5.60
C LYS A 108 -11.41 -22.99 4.86
N ARG A 109 -11.56 -24.32 4.93
CA ARG A 109 -12.69 -25.06 4.35
C ARG A 109 -14.05 -24.62 4.90
N ASP A 110 -14.11 -24.20 6.17
CA ASP A 110 -15.35 -23.84 6.87
C ASP A 110 -15.67 -22.35 6.79
N LEU A 111 -14.83 -21.55 6.08
CA LEU A 111 -15.07 -20.13 5.85
C LEU A 111 -16.28 -19.91 4.92
N THR A 112 -17.15 -19.00 5.31
CA THR A 112 -18.28 -18.55 4.51
C THR A 112 -18.02 -17.22 3.79
N GLY A 113 -16.98 -16.47 4.21
CA GLY A 113 -16.59 -15.18 3.64
C GLY A 113 -15.42 -15.28 2.65
N SER A 114 -15.17 -14.17 1.93
CA SER A 114 -14.04 -14.03 1.01
C SER A 114 -12.79 -13.58 1.78
N VAL A 115 -11.82 -14.47 1.92
CA VAL A 115 -10.57 -14.25 2.65
C VAL A 115 -9.39 -14.70 1.78
N ALA A 116 -8.39 -13.84 1.66
CA ALA A 116 -7.11 -14.18 1.03
C ALA A 116 -6.01 -14.18 2.09
N SER A 117 -5.06 -15.11 1.98
CA SER A 117 -3.98 -15.30 2.95
C SER A 117 -2.63 -15.31 2.24
N ILE A 118 -1.63 -14.67 2.87
CA ILE A 118 -0.20 -14.74 2.52
C ILE A 118 0.54 -15.29 3.72
N LYS A 119 1.39 -16.28 3.49
CA LYS A 119 2.17 -16.96 4.53
C LYS A 119 3.58 -16.41 4.67
N SER A 120 4.22 -16.79 5.78
CA SER A 120 5.62 -16.45 6.08
C SER A 120 6.58 -16.77 4.94
N ASP A 121 6.38 -17.87 4.19
CA ASP A 121 7.26 -18.27 3.10
C ASP A 121 7.19 -17.30 1.91
N ASP A 122 6.01 -16.76 1.61
CA ASP A 122 5.83 -15.71 0.59
C ASP A 122 6.50 -14.39 0.98
N LEU A 123 6.71 -14.18 2.29
CA LEU A 123 7.32 -12.97 2.84
C LEU A 123 8.84 -13.02 2.90
N LYS A 124 9.44 -14.22 2.95
CA LYS A 124 10.90 -14.41 3.06
C LYS A 124 11.71 -13.80 1.91
N ASN A 125 11.08 -13.61 0.75
CA ASN A 125 11.72 -13.05 -0.45
C ASN A 125 11.54 -11.53 -0.57
N VAL A 126 10.88 -10.90 0.40
CA VAL A 126 10.54 -9.48 0.33
C VAL A 126 11.61 -8.67 1.05
N ALA A 127 12.65 -8.28 0.32
CA ALA A 127 13.58 -7.25 0.78
C ALA A 127 12.91 -5.88 0.62
N SER A 128 12.25 -5.38 1.64
CA SER A 128 11.55 -4.11 1.64
C SER A 128 11.48 -3.53 3.04
N SER A 129 11.49 -2.20 3.14
CA SER A 129 11.22 -1.47 4.37
C SER A 129 9.78 -1.64 4.87
N ASN A 130 8.85 -2.05 3.98
CA ASN A 130 7.44 -2.24 4.30
C ASN A 130 6.95 -3.63 3.87
N ALA A 131 6.57 -4.46 4.85
CA ALA A 131 6.08 -5.82 4.61
C ALA A 131 4.80 -5.89 3.75
N MET A 132 4.01 -4.80 3.68
CA MET A 132 2.81 -4.74 2.85
C MET A 132 3.11 -4.92 1.35
N GLN A 133 4.32 -4.57 0.89
CA GLN A 133 4.72 -4.78 -0.51
C GLN A 133 4.68 -6.25 -0.94
N ALA A 134 4.77 -7.18 0.02
CA ALA A 134 4.62 -8.61 -0.26
C ALA A 134 3.26 -9.02 -0.83
N MET A 135 2.21 -8.22 -0.55
CA MET A 135 0.85 -8.47 -1.01
C MET A 135 0.57 -7.94 -2.42
N GLN A 136 1.46 -7.09 -2.95
CA GLN A 136 1.25 -6.44 -4.24
C GLN A 136 1.05 -7.47 -5.35
N ALA A 137 -0.05 -7.31 -6.12
CA ALA A 137 -0.44 -8.18 -7.22
C ALA A 137 -0.66 -9.67 -6.87
N LYS A 138 -0.65 -10.06 -5.57
CA LYS A 138 -0.94 -11.43 -5.12
C LYS A 138 -2.38 -11.59 -4.61
N ILE A 139 -3.01 -10.52 -4.17
CA ILE A 139 -4.35 -10.53 -3.57
C ILE A 139 -5.36 -9.96 -4.57
N PRO A 140 -6.33 -10.77 -5.08
CA PRO A 140 -7.40 -10.24 -5.91
C PRO A 140 -8.25 -9.23 -5.13
N GLY A 141 -8.64 -8.12 -5.80
CA GLY A 141 -9.41 -7.03 -5.18
C GLY A 141 -8.57 -5.99 -4.47
N MET A 142 -7.25 -6.17 -4.40
CA MET A 142 -6.32 -5.21 -3.80
C MET A 142 -5.52 -4.48 -4.89
N ASP A 143 -5.62 -3.15 -4.92
CA ASP A 143 -4.73 -2.25 -5.66
C ASP A 143 -3.74 -1.64 -4.65
N LEU A 144 -2.50 -2.13 -4.65
CA LEU A 144 -1.42 -1.67 -3.80
C LEU A 144 -0.34 -1.03 -4.67
N GLN A 145 0.01 0.22 -4.36
CA GLN A 145 0.97 1.00 -5.13
C GLN A 145 2.06 1.58 -4.23
N GLN A 146 3.28 1.57 -4.75
CA GLN A 146 4.41 2.29 -4.20
C GLN A 146 4.56 3.62 -4.96
N SER A 147 4.13 4.72 -4.36
CA SER A 147 4.08 6.03 -5.02
C SER A 147 5.40 6.80 -5.03
N SER A 148 6.45 6.33 -4.36
CA SER A 148 7.71 7.03 -4.20
C SER A 148 8.90 6.10 -4.09
N GLY A 149 10.06 6.51 -4.64
CA GLY A 149 11.36 5.88 -4.42
C GLY A 149 12.13 6.43 -3.23
N GLU A 150 11.54 7.33 -2.42
CA GLU A 150 12.13 7.86 -1.18
C GLU A 150 12.39 6.72 -0.19
N SER A 151 13.51 6.79 0.55
CA SER A 151 13.81 5.81 1.60
C SER A 151 12.68 5.73 2.64
N GLY A 152 12.32 4.53 3.09
CA GLY A 152 11.25 4.34 4.07
C GLY A 152 9.85 4.74 3.63
N SER A 153 9.62 4.97 2.33
CA SER A 153 8.31 5.36 1.81
C SER A 153 7.24 4.30 2.06
N GLY A 154 6.00 4.75 2.30
CA GLY A 154 4.83 3.90 2.49
C GLY A 154 4.27 3.35 1.18
N VAL A 155 3.17 2.63 1.31
CA VAL A 155 2.36 2.13 0.19
C VAL A 155 0.93 2.67 0.31
N SER A 156 0.28 2.88 -0.82
CA SER A 156 -1.15 3.16 -0.91
C SER A 156 -1.91 1.85 -1.14
N ILE A 157 -2.98 1.61 -0.39
CA ILE A 157 -3.76 0.37 -0.47
C ILE A 157 -5.22 0.70 -0.65
N ASN A 158 -5.82 0.21 -1.73
CA ASN A 158 -7.26 0.24 -1.96
C ASN A 158 -7.79 -1.20 -2.10
N LEU A 159 -8.86 -1.50 -1.37
CA LEU A 159 -9.59 -2.77 -1.48
C LEU A 159 -10.95 -2.55 -2.13
N ARG A 160 -11.16 -3.18 -3.32
CA ARG A 160 -12.44 -3.12 -4.06
C ARG A 160 -12.85 -1.69 -4.46
N GLY A 161 -11.87 -0.80 -4.77
CA GLY A 161 -12.07 0.58 -5.21
C GLY A 161 -12.44 1.57 -4.10
N ALA A 162 -12.63 2.84 -4.46
CA ALA A 162 -13.06 3.89 -3.55
C ALA A 162 -14.57 3.78 -3.25
N ARG A 163 -14.97 3.96 -2.00
CA ARG A 163 -16.37 3.89 -1.55
C ARG A 163 -16.87 5.21 -1.01
N SER A 164 -16.01 5.92 -0.28
CA SER A 164 -16.33 7.21 0.32
C SER A 164 -15.70 8.36 -0.45
N MET A 165 -16.39 9.50 -0.46
CA MET A 165 -15.95 10.73 -1.10
C MET A 165 -15.07 11.59 -0.19
N LEU A 166 -15.32 11.58 1.12
CA LEU A 166 -14.59 12.39 2.11
C LEU A 166 -13.86 11.53 3.13
N ALA A 167 -14.51 10.47 3.64
CA ALA A 167 -13.93 9.58 4.64
C ALA A 167 -12.79 8.72 4.04
N SER A 168 -11.90 8.21 4.90
CA SER A 168 -10.78 7.36 4.48
C SER A 168 -11.26 6.10 3.75
N ASN A 169 -10.57 5.74 2.67
CA ASN A 169 -10.75 4.50 1.93
C ASN A 169 -9.69 3.43 2.30
N ASN A 170 -8.82 3.70 3.28
CA ASN A 170 -7.79 2.74 3.71
C ASN A 170 -8.39 1.57 4.50
N PRO A 171 -7.89 0.33 4.30
CA PRO A 171 -8.28 -0.81 5.12
C PRO A 171 -7.81 -0.67 6.57
N LEU A 172 -8.51 -1.32 7.49
CA LEU A 172 -8.05 -1.49 8.86
C LEU A 172 -6.90 -2.48 8.90
N ILE A 173 -5.79 -2.12 9.53
CA ILE A 173 -4.65 -3.01 9.76
C ILE A 173 -4.67 -3.43 11.23
N LEU A 174 -4.65 -4.72 11.48
CA LEU A 174 -4.54 -5.32 12.81
C LEU A 174 -3.24 -6.08 12.94
N VAL A 175 -2.55 -5.93 14.05
CA VAL A 175 -1.38 -6.73 14.42
C VAL A 175 -1.69 -7.45 15.73
N ASP A 176 -1.65 -8.78 15.72
CA ASP A 176 -2.01 -9.64 16.85
C ASP A 176 -3.36 -9.25 17.50
N GLY A 177 -4.33 -8.83 16.69
CA GLY A 177 -5.68 -8.45 17.08
C GLY A 177 -5.87 -6.99 17.48
N VAL A 178 -4.82 -6.17 17.52
CA VAL A 178 -4.87 -4.76 17.91
C VAL A 178 -4.72 -3.86 16.69
N ALA A 179 -5.51 -2.78 16.61
CA ALA A 179 -5.42 -1.82 15.50
C ALA A 179 -4.02 -1.18 15.45
N TYR A 180 -3.42 -1.24 14.25
CA TYR A 180 -2.11 -0.69 13.94
C TYR A 180 -2.27 0.40 12.89
N GLY A 181 -1.52 1.48 12.96
CA GLY A 181 -1.62 2.56 11.99
C GLY A 181 -1.28 2.12 10.54
N SER A 182 -1.44 3.03 9.59
CA SER A 182 -1.22 2.77 8.16
C SER A 182 0.23 2.43 7.78
N THR A 183 1.21 2.81 8.61
CA THR A 183 2.63 2.51 8.39
C THR A 183 3.01 1.26 9.17
N LEU A 184 3.36 0.20 8.46
CA LEU A 184 3.77 -1.06 9.07
C LEU A 184 5.29 -1.06 9.29
N ASP A 185 5.69 -0.89 10.56
CA ASP A 185 7.10 -0.83 10.98
C ASP A 185 7.62 -2.20 11.51
N ILE A 186 6.99 -3.30 11.12
CA ILE A 186 7.33 -4.67 11.53
C ILE A 186 8.24 -5.30 10.47
N ASN A 187 9.23 -6.07 10.87
CA ASN A 187 10.05 -6.81 9.93
C ASN A 187 9.23 -7.92 9.25
N PRO A 188 9.34 -8.10 7.91
CA PRO A 188 8.63 -9.17 7.21
C PRO A 188 8.86 -10.56 7.79
N SER A 189 10.07 -10.84 8.27
CA SER A 189 10.44 -12.11 8.88
C SER A 189 9.80 -12.39 10.24
N ASP A 190 9.29 -11.37 10.94
CA ASP A 190 8.52 -11.51 12.17
C ASP A 190 7.05 -11.91 11.93
N ILE A 191 6.60 -11.89 10.69
CA ILE A 191 5.22 -12.17 10.33
C ILE A 191 5.05 -13.66 10.03
N GLU A 192 4.03 -14.29 10.64
CA GLU A 192 3.60 -15.66 10.37
C GLU A 192 2.64 -15.72 9.19
N SER A 193 1.64 -14.81 9.19
CA SER A 193 0.64 -14.72 8.13
C SER A 193 0.03 -13.32 8.03
N MET A 194 -0.52 -13.02 6.86
CA MET A 194 -1.32 -11.83 6.58
C MET A 194 -2.62 -12.27 5.92
N GLU A 195 -3.75 -12.06 6.59
CA GLU A 195 -5.08 -12.36 6.08
C GLU A 195 -5.77 -11.07 5.64
N VAL A 196 -6.39 -11.08 4.46
CA VAL A 196 -7.15 -9.96 3.92
C VAL A 196 -8.62 -10.32 3.83
N LEU A 197 -9.44 -9.67 4.67
CA LEU A 197 -10.89 -9.82 4.72
C LEU A 197 -11.52 -8.78 3.80
N LYS A 198 -12.30 -9.23 2.81
CA LYS A 198 -12.78 -8.36 1.72
C LYS A 198 -14.29 -8.18 1.70
N ASP A 199 -15.05 -9.13 2.23
CA ASP A 199 -16.51 -9.09 2.22
C ASP A 199 -17.10 -8.67 3.58
N ALA A 200 -18.35 -8.21 3.56
CA ALA A 200 -19.01 -7.70 4.75
C ALA A 200 -19.20 -8.76 5.85
N SER A 201 -19.34 -10.05 5.51
CA SER A 201 -19.54 -11.09 6.53
C SER A 201 -18.28 -11.36 7.34
N SER A 202 -17.11 -11.29 6.70
CA SER A 202 -15.82 -11.44 7.37
C SER A 202 -15.38 -10.16 8.10
N THR A 203 -15.76 -8.97 7.59
CA THR A 203 -15.38 -7.68 8.16
C THR A 203 -16.37 -7.11 9.18
N ALA A 204 -17.64 -7.53 9.19
CA ALA A 204 -18.67 -6.97 10.08
C ALA A 204 -18.35 -7.09 11.58
N ILE A 205 -17.59 -8.11 11.98
CA ILE A 205 -17.13 -8.28 13.37
C ILE A 205 -16.22 -7.13 13.82
N TYR A 206 -15.59 -6.40 12.87
CA TYR A 206 -14.76 -5.21 13.08
C TYR A 206 -15.55 -3.91 12.92
N GLY A 207 -16.85 -4.03 12.58
CA GLY A 207 -17.82 -2.94 12.51
C GLY A 207 -17.39 -1.82 11.59
N THR A 208 -17.42 -0.61 12.13
CA THR A 208 -17.16 0.63 11.41
C THR A 208 -15.72 0.76 10.89
N ARG A 209 -14.76 0.14 11.54
CA ARG A 209 -13.37 0.16 11.09
C ARG A 209 -13.13 -0.83 9.94
N GLY A 210 -14.01 -1.81 9.73
CA GLY A 210 -13.90 -2.83 8.70
C GLY A 210 -14.55 -2.46 7.35
N ALA A 211 -15.13 -1.27 7.18
CA ALA A 211 -15.85 -0.88 5.97
C ALA A 211 -15.02 -0.99 4.68
N ASN A 212 -13.75 -0.61 4.73
CA ASN A 212 -12.82 -0.65 3.60
C ASN A 212 -11.99 -1.94 3.52
N GLY A 213 -12.44 -3.00 4.25
CA GLY A 213 -11.70 -4.24 4.41
C GLY A 213 -10.76 -4.24 5.61
N VAL A 214 -10.26 -5.43 5.95
CA VAL A 214 -9.38 -5.62 7.11
C VAL A 214 -8.18 -6.45 6.69
N ILE A 215 -6.98 -6.02 7.11
CA ILE A 215 -5.73 -6.77 6.96
C ILE A 215 -5.31 -7.19 8.35
N ILE A 216 -5.29 -8.50 8.59
CA ILE A 216 -4.88 -9.09 9.86
C ILE A 216 -3.46 -9.61 9.71
N ILE A 217 -2.57 -9.15 10.55
CA ILE A 217 -1.18 -9.58 10.60
C ILE A 217 -0.98 -10.37 11.89
N THR A 218 -0.61 -11.63 11.72
CA THR A 218 -0.26 -12.49 12.84
C THR A 218 1.26 -12.57 12.91
N THR A 219 1.83 -12.25 14.08
CA THR A 219 3.28 -12.34 14.28
C THR A 219 3.69 -13.73 14.76
N LYS A 220 4.94 -14.12 14.43
CA LYS A 220 5.51 -15.40 14.85
C LYS A 220 5.54 -15.53 16.37
N ARG A 221 5.12 -16.70 16.85
CA ARG A 221 5.14 -17.09 18.27
C ARG A 221 6.05 -18.27 18.48
N GLY A 222 6.53 -18.46 19.71
CA GLY A 222 7.26 -19.67 20.07
C GLY A 222 6.38 -20.91 20.01
N LYS A 223 6.99 -22.04 19.71
CA LYS A 223 6.36 -23.37 19.75
C LYS A 223 7.05 -24.20 20.81
N ALA A 224 6.33 -25.14 21.45
CA ALA A 224 6.94 -26.10 22.34
C ALA A 224 7.95 -26.93 21.55
N GLY A 225 9.18 -27.06 22.06
CA GLY A 225 10.25 -27.81 21.42
C GLY A 225 11.63 -27.21 21.66
N ARG A 226 12.59 -27.61 20.86
CA ARG A 226 13.97 -27.10 20.91
C ARG A 226 13.97 -25.58 20.59
N THR A 227 14.79 -24.84 21.32
CA THR A 227 15.03 -23.42 20.99
C THR A 227 15.80 -23.32 19.70
N SER A 228 15.28 -22.54 18.74
CA SER A 228 15.95 -22.19 17.50
C SER A 228 16.42 -20.75 17.53
N VAL A 229 17.56 -20.50 16.89
CA VAL A 229 18.13 -19.17 16.68
C VAL A 229 18.21 -18.93 15.19
N GLY A 230 17.43 -17.95 14.70
CA GLY A 230 17.42 -17.54 13.31
C GLY A 230 18.22 -16.26 13.09
N PHE A 231 18.92 -16.17 11.99
CA PHE A 231 19.60 -14.98 11.53
C PHE A 231 19.19 -14.68 10.07
N ASN A 232 18.65 -13.49 9.82
CA ASN A 232 18.28 -13.02 8.49
C ASN A 232 19.09 -11.78 8.15
N PHE A 233 19.69 -11.78 6.98
CA PHE A 233 20.48 -10.68 6.44
C PHE A 233 20.16 -10.46 4.98
N TYR A 234 20.05 -9.21 4.55
CA TYR A 234 20.19 -8.87 3.14
C TYR A 234 20.91 -7.53 2.95
N ASN A 235 21.57 -7.43 1.80
CA ASN A 235 22.09 -6.19 1.24
C ASN A 235 21.45 -5.94 -0.13
N SER A 236 20.94 -4.74 -0.36
CA SER A 236 20.35 -4.29 -1.61
C SER A 236 21.23 -3.23 -2.25
N PHE A 237 21.49 -3.39 -3.55
CA PHE A 237 22.13 -2.39 -4.41
C PHE A 237 21.04 -1.72 -5.21
N ASN A 238 20.89 -0.42 -5.04
CA ASN A 238 19.78 0.37 -5.56
C ASN A 238 20.28 1.35 -6.61
N SER A 239 19.54 1.48 -7.72
CA SER A 239 19.80 2.47 -8.76
C SER A 239 18.47 2.98 -9.32
N ALA A 240 18.48 4.13 -10.00
CA ALA A 240 17.28 4.70 -10.58
C ALA A 240 16.72 3.83 -11.71
N THR A 241 15.39 3.81 -11.84
CA THR A 241 14.69 3.24 -12.99
C THR A 241 13.57 4.16 -13.41
N ASN A 242 13.36 4.26 -14.72
CA ASN A 242 12.30 5.12 -15.31
C ASN A 242 12.28 6.50 -14.66
N ALA A 243 13.44 7.16 -14.60
CA ALA A 243 13.59 8.53 -14.16
C ALA A 243 13.22 9.48 -15.32
N ALA A 244 12.46 10.52 -15.03
CA ALA A 244 12.21 11.56 -16.02
C ALA A 244 13.51 12.31 -16.33
N HIS A 245 13.71 12.68 -17.60
CA HIS A 245 14.85 13.44 -18.07
C HIS A 245 14.40 14.75 -18.75
N SER A 246 15.28 15.75 -18.72
CA SER A 246 15.12 16.98 -19.48
C SER A 246 15.70 16.83 -20.89
N MET A 247 15.32 17.72 -21.81
CA MET A 247 16.01 17.82 -23.09
C MET A 247 17.50 18.08 -22.85
N TYR A 248 18.35 17.28 -23.50
CA TYR A 248 19.78 17.29 -23.25
C TYR A 248 20.55 17.76 -24.49
N GLY A 249 21.53 18.65 -24.28
CA GLY A 249 22.48 19.10 -25.29
C GLY A 249 21.79 19.64 -26.57
N ASN A 250 22.11 19.05 -27.70
CA ASN A 250 21.60 19.50 -29.01
C ASN A 250 20.06 19.55 -29.10
N LYS A 251 19.34 18.70 -28.36
CA LYS A 251 17.88 18.72 -28.36
C LYS A 251 17.32 19.98 -27.69
N GLU A 252 17.97 20.42 -26.62
CA GLU A 252 17.64 21.69 -25.95
C GLU A 252 17.97 22.88 -26.84
N VAL A 253 19.14 22.86 -27.48
CA VAL A 253 19.54 23.92 -28.42
C VAL A 253 18.57 24.04 -29.62
N GLN A 254 18.15 22.89 -30.16
CA GLN A 254 17.13 22.89 -31.24
C GLN A 254 15.82 23.54 -30.78
N ARG A 255 15.36 23.22 -29.54
CA ARG A 255 14.17 23.90 -28.98
C ARG A 255 14.37 25.43 -28.87
N LEU A 256 15.57 25.89 -28.52
CA LEU A 256 15.87 27.34 -28.47
C LEU A 256 15.87 27.96 -29.86
N ILE A 257 16.41 27.26 -30.86
CA ILE A 257 16.37 27.65 -32.26
C ILE A 257 14.91 27.77 -32.74
N ASP A 258 14.10 26.72 -32.49
CA ASP A 258 12.69 26.69 -32.88
C ASP A 258 11.87 27.78 -32.18
N LYS A 259 12.17 28.03 -30.89
CA LYS A 259 11.60 29.14 -30.12
C LYS A 259 11.87 30.47 -30.80
N ARG A 260 13.11 30.74 -31.17
CA ARG A 260 13.51 31.98 -31.82
C ARG A 260 12.91 32.10 -33.23
N ALA A 261 12.98 31.02 -34.02
CA ALA A 261 12.41 30.98 -35.36
C ALA A 261 10.90 31.26 -35.33
N TYR A 262 10.18 30.64 -34.40
CA TYR A 262 8.74 30.90 -34.24
C TYR A 262 8.47 32.35 -33.85
N GLN A 263 9.23 32.92 -32.90
CA GLN A 263 9.05 34.34 -32.49
C GLN A 263 9.27 35.34 -33.58
N ASP A 264 10.25 35.10 -34.46
CA ASP A 264 10.52 35.98 -35.58
C ASP A 264 9.51 35.78 -36.74
N TRP A 265 9.11 34.52 -37.03
CA TRP A 265 8.04 34.18 -37.97
C TRP A 265 6.68 34.77 -37.58
N ALA A 266 6.32 34.72 -36.31
CA ALA A 266 5.02 35.20 -35.81
C ALA A 266 4.83 36.70 -35.96
N LYS A 267 5.92 37.49 -36.20
CA LYS A 267 5.89 38.94 -36.47
C LYS A 267 5.66 39.27 -37.95
N GLY A 268 5.89 38.28 -38.84
CA GLY A 268 5.81 38.43 -40.28
C GLY A 268 4.66 37.69 -40.92
N ASP A 269 4.89 37.26 -42.17
CA ASP A 269 3.95 36.43 -42.91
C ASP A 269 3.90 35.01 -42.31
N LYS A 270 2.72 34.56 -41.89
CA LYS A 270 2.52 33.30 -41.20
C LYS A 270 2.30 32.11 -42.13
N THR A 271 3.15 32.02 -43.16
CA THR A 271 3.17 30.87 -44.08
C THR A 271 4.29 29.90 -43.70
N LEU A 272 4.18 28.64 -44.16
CA LEU A 272 5.21 27.62 -43.95
C LEU A 272 6.53 28.01 -44.64
N ASP A 273 6.48 28.60 -45.85
CA ASP A 273 7.67 29.05 -46.59
C ASP A 273 8.41 30.18 -45.87
N ALA A 274 7.64 31.12 -45.29
CA ALA A 274 8.22 32.18 -44.46
C ALA A 274 8.91 31.60 -43.21
N TYR A 275 8.30 30.57 -42.55
CA TYR A 275 8.92 29.89 -41.42
C TYR A 275 10.24 29.23 -41.82
N ASN A 276 10.27 28.47 -42.91
CA ASN A 276 11.48 27.80 -43.38
C ASN A 276 12.58 28.80 -43.72
N THR A 277 12.22 29.97 -44.28
CA THR A 277 13.17 31.05 -44.54
C THR A 277 13.75 31.61 -43.26
N VAL A 278 12.93 31.90 -42.25
CA VAL A 278 13.38 32.38 -40.94
C VAL A 278 14.26 31.33 -40.25
N LEU A 279 13.80 30.08 -40.20
CA LEU A 279 14.51 28.97 -39.55
C LEU A 279 15.92 28.77 -40.11
N SER A 280 16.09 28.88 -41.43
CA SER A 280 17.40 28.71 -42.08
C SER A 280 18.41 29.80 -41.71
N GLY A 281 17.95 30.93 -41.16
CA GLY A 281 18.82 32.02 -40.66
C GLY A 281 19.12 31.94 -39.14
N ILE A 282 18.53 31.01 -38.39
CA ILE A 282 18.75 30.84 -36.94
C ILE A 282 19.75 29.70 -36.69
N THR A 283 20.86 30.04 -36.04
CA THR A 283 21.95 29.10 -35.71
C THR A 283 22.20 29.06 -34.21
N PRO A 284 22.96 28.09 -33.68
CA PRO A 284 23.34 28.06 -32.26
C PRO A 284 23.97 29.38 -31.78
N GLU A 285 24.79 30.04 -32.61
CA GLU A 285 25.45 31.31 -32.29
C GLU A 285 24.44 32.46 -32.10
N THR A 286 23.27 32.37 -32.72
CA THR A 286 22.22 33.40 -32.60
C THR A 286 21.35 33.24 -31.37
N VAL A 287 21.31 32.04 -30.76
CA VAL A 287 20.46 31.71 -29.59
C VAL A 287 21.25 31.51 -28.29
N LEU A 288 22.57 31.18 -28.39
CA LEU A 288 23.46 30.93 -27.23
C LEU A 288 24.36 32.16 -27.00
N THR A 289 23.75 33.31 -26.68
CA THR A 289 24.46 34.59 -26.47
C THR A 289 24.81 34.90 -25.01
N GLU A 290 24.26 34.14 -24.10
CA GLU A 290 24.37 34.36 -22.65
C GLU A 290 25.70 33.83 -22.10
N LYS A 291 26.09 34.32 -20.91
CA LYS A 291 27.25 33.86 -20.17
C LYS A 291 26.86 33.48 -18.76
N LEU A 292 27.57 32.51 -18.19
CA LEU A 292 27.50 32.16 -16.78
C LEU A 292 28.16 33.27 -15.92
N ASP A 293 27.97 33.21 -14.60
CA ASP A 293 28.47 34.20 -13.66
C ASP A 293 30.01 34.32 -13.66
N ASP A 294 30.73 33.27 -14.06
CA ASP A 294 32.19 33.23 -14.21
C ASP A 294 32.67 33.70 -15.60
N GLY A 295 31.75 34.14 -16.47
CA GLY A 295 32.05 34.62 -17.82
C GLY A 295 32.08 33.53 -18.88
N THR A 296 31.94 32.26 -18.54
CA THR A 296 31.86 31.15 -19.52
C THR A 296 30.68 31.35 -20.46
N ALA A 297 30.92 31.38 -21.78
CA ALA A 297 29.84 31.55 -22.76
C ALA A 297 29.07 30.23 -22.97
N THR A 298 27.75 30.34 -23.09
CA THR A 298 26.88 29.18 -23.39
C THR A 298 27.23 28.53 -24.73
N LEU A 299 27.71 29.31 -25.67
CA LEU A 299 28.17 28.84 -26.98
C LEU A 299 29.44 27.97 -26.86
N ASP A 300 30.34 28.31 -25.95
CA ASP A 300 31.56 27.51 -25.71
C ASP A 300 31.20 26.14 -25.13
N ILE A 301 30.27 26.09 -24.17
CA ILE A 301 29.72 24.84 -23.61
C ILE A 301 29.10 23.97 -24.71
N TYR A 302 28.36 24.60 -25.64
CA TYR A 302 27.76 23.88 -26.76
C TYR A 302 28.83 23.31 -27.70
N ASN A 303 29.83 24.11 -28.08
CA ASN A 303 30.88 23.70 -28.97
C ASN A 303 31.76 22.59 -28.41
N ASP A 304 32.02 22.64 -27.12
CA ASP A 304 32.82 21.62 -26.41
C ASP A 304 31.99 20.37 -26.04
N GLY A 305 30.69 20.46 -26.11
CA GLY A 305 29.78 19.37 -25.70
C GLY A 305 29.81 19.11 -24.19
N SER A 306 30.23 20.08 -23.37
CA SER A 306 30.36 19.95 -21.90
C SER A 306 29.03 20.21 -21.18
N TYR A 307 27.96 19.55 -21.62
CA TYR A 307 26.61 19.68 -21.04
C TYR A 307 26.49 19.04 -19.67
N THR A 308 25.57 19.56 -18.85
CA THR A 308 25.24 19.01 -17.51
C THR A 308 23.91 18.28 -17.54
N ASP A 309 23.89 16.99 -17.24
CA ASP A 309 22.67 16.27 -16.87
C ASP A 309 22.44 16.45 -15.36
N TRP A 310 21.53 17.36 -15.02
CA TRP A 310 21.19 17.67 -13.64
C TRP A 310 20.45 16.53 -12.93
N GLY A 311 19.69 15.74 -13.67
CA GLY A 311 19.00 14.57 -13.12
C GLY A 311 19.99 13.52 -12.67
N ASP A 312 20.92 13.14 -13.53
CA ASP A 312 21.97 12.15 -13.24
C ASP A 312 22.95 12.65 -12.17
N LEU A 313 23.22 13.95 -12.13
CA LEU A 313 24.10 14.56 -11.12
C LEU A 313 23.56 14.35 -9.70
N LEU A 314 22.23 14.40 -9.51
CA LEU A 314 21.58 14.23 -8.22
C LEU A 314 21.37 12.76 -7.85
N LEU A 315 21.19 11.87 -8.83
CA LEU A 315 20.90 10.47 -8.61
C LEU A 315 22.17 9.65 -8.45
N LYS A 316 22.31 9.00 -7.32
CA LYS A 316 23.47 8.14 -7.00
C LYS A 316 23.01 6.75 -6.65
N ASN A 317 23.81 5.75 -7.04
CA ASN A 317 23.60 4.39 -6.57
C ASN A 317 23.73 4.33 -5.05
N SER A 318 22.86 3.58 -4.41
CA SER A 318 22.83 3.45 -2.95
C SER A 318 22.77 1.97 -2.51
N THR A 319 22.90 1.73 -1.21
CA THR A 319 22.77 0.41 -0.63
C THR A 319 21.82 0.43 0.56
N SER A 320 20.96 -0.58 0.69
CA SER A 320 20.10 -0.77 1.85
C SER A 320 20.41 -2.11 2.50
N GLN A 321 20.41 -2.17 3.82
CA GLN A 321 20.80 -3.35 4.59
C GLN A 321 19.76 -3.66 5.66
N ASN A 322 19.54 -4.96 5.90
CA ASN A 322 18.71 -5.42 7.00
C ASN A 322 19.41 -6.56 7.74
N TYR A 323 19.40 -6.49 9.05
CA TYR A 323 19.94 -7.48 9.97
C TYR A 323 18.86 -7.86 10.96
N GLU A 324 18.66 -9.13 11.19
CA GLU A 324 17.68 -9.61 12.15
C GLU A 324 18.14 -10.89 12.82
N VAL A 325 17.96 -10.94 14.13
CA VAL A 325 18.15 -12.13 14.95
C VAL A 325 16.82 -12.47 15.59
N ASN A 326 16.43 -13.73 15.51
CA ASN A 326 15.22 -14.27 16.13
C ASN A 326 15.57 -15.47 17.00
N VAL A 327 15.04 -15.52 18.21
CA VAL A 327 15.17 -16.66 19.12
C VAL A 327 13.77 -17.12 19.48
N ALA A 328 13.41 -18.33 19.11
CA ALA A 328 12.11 -18.90 19.37
C ALA A 328 12.23 -20.28 20.02
N GLY A 329 11.37 -20.56 20.99
CA GLY A 329 11.37 -21.85 21.67
C GLY A 329 10.27 -21.95 22.68
N GLY A 330 10.29 -23.02 23.43
CA GLY A 330 9.33 -23.18 24.50
C GLY A 330 9.26 -24.58 25.08
N SER A 331 8.46 -24.71 26.13
CA SER A 331 8.08 -25.94 26.78
C SER A 331 6.56 -26.16 26.62
N GLU A 332 6.01 -27.22 27.18
CA GLU A 332 4.57 -27.41 27.23
C GLU A 332 3.80 -26.28 27.95
N LYS A 333 4.48 -25.55 28.84
CA LYS A 333 3.87 -24.47 29.63
C LYS A 333 4.21 -23.09 29.14
N THR A 334 5.41 -22.85 28.62
CA THR A 334 5.88 -21.51 28.25
C THR A 334 6.45 -21.53 26.87
N ASN A 335 5.92 -20.69 25.99
CA ASN A 335 6.46 -20.44 24.65
C ASN A 335 6.91 -19.00 24.56
N PHE A 336 8.02 -18.76 23.88
CA PHE A 336 8.54 -17.42 23.67
C PHE A 336 9.11 -17.25 22.26
N ASN A 337 9.05 -16.01 21.77
CA ASN A 337 9.72 -15.56 20.57
C ASN A 337 10.27 -14.17 20.83
N VAL A 338 11.56 -13.98 20.61
CA VAL A 338 12.26 -12.70 20.77
C VAL A 338 12.96 -12.39 19.47
N SER A 339 12.74 -11.22 18.91
CA SER A 339 13.47 -10.77 17.72
C SER A 339 14.04 -9.37 17.92
N LEU A 340 15.22 -9.14 17.33
CA LEU A 340 15.89 -7.86 17.24
C LEU A 340 16.24 -7.61 15.77
N GLY A 341 15.95 -6.42 15.29
CA GLY A 341 16.21 -6.03 13.90
C GLY A 341 16.83 -4.66 13.79
N ALA A 342 17.71 -4.49 12.81
CA ALA A 342 18.29 -3.22 12.40
C ALA A 342 18.21 -3.09 10.89
N MET A 343 17.66 -1.98 10.41
CA MET A 343 17.51 -1.69 8.99
C MET A 343 18.11 -0.33 8.67
N TYR A 344 18.88 -0.28 7.61
CA TYR A 344 19.43 0.94 7.01
C TYR A 344 18.95 1.02 5.58
N ASP A 345 18.09 1.96 5.27
CA ASP A 345 17.51 2.19 3.95
C ASP A 345 18.01 3.52 3.40
N ARG A 346 18.65 3.49 2.23
CA ARG A 346 19.19 4.69 1.57
C ARG A 346 18.50 4.91 0.24
N GLY A 347 18.00 6.12 0.05
CA GLY A 347 17.47 6.58 -1.22
C GLY A 347 18.57 6.90 -2.23
N LEU A 348 18.16 7.38 -3.40
CA LEU A 348 19.06 7.67 -4.50
C LEU A 348 19.68 9.07 -4.45
N MET A 349 19.16 9.95 -3.59
CA MET A 349 19.67 11.30 -3.44
C MET A 349 20.42 11.47 -2.12
N LYS A 350 21.38 12.41 -2.09
CA LYS A 350 22.12 12.75 -0.87
C LYS A 350 21.16 13.13 0.26
N ASN A 351 21.44 12.69 1.48
CA ASN A 351 20.61 12.93 2.68
C ASN A 351 19.21 12.30 2.67
N ASP A 352 18.90 11.40 1.74
CA ASP A 352 17.70 10.56 1.76
C ASP A 352 18.06 9.22 2.39
N GLN A 353 17.81 9.04 3.68
CA GLN A 353 18.15 7.81 4.39
C GLN A 353 17.29 7.61 5.64
N MET A 354 16.98 6.35 5.93
CA MET A 354 16.24 5.92 7.11
C MET A 354 16.99 4.81 7.84
N SER A 355 17.12 4.91 9.15
CA SER A 355 17.49 3.80 10.03
C SER A 355 16.32 3.43 10.93
N ARG A 356 16.09 2.11 11.11
CA ARG A 356 15.04 1.56 11.95
C ARG A 356 15.59 0.43 12.80
N TYR A 357 15.30 0.47 14.09
CA TYR A 357 15.63 -0.59 15.05
C TYR A 357 14.35 -1.12 15.65
N ASN A 358 14.18 -2.42 15.63
CA ASN A 358 13.00 -3.11 16.14
C ASN A 358 13.40 -4.11 17.23
N GLY A 359 12.62 -4.16 18.29
CA GLY A 359 12.69 -5.22 19.28
C GLY A 359 11.30 -5.79 19.52
N LYS A 360 11.13 -7.11 19.39
CA LYS A 360 9.85 -7.79 19.62
C LYS A 360 10.00 -8.90 20.62
N VAL A 361 9.02 -9.03 21.52
CA VAL A 361 8.94 -10.12 22.51
C VAL A 361 7.51 -10.64 22.54
N ASN A 362 7.34 -11.92 22.27
CA ASN A 362 6.09 -12.65 22.45
C ASN A 362 6.30 -13.73 23.49
N ILE A 363 5.45 -13.78 24.52
CA ILE A 363 5.47 -14.80 25.56
C ILE A 363 4.05 -15.28 25.82
N ASP A 364 3.87 -16.60 25.79
CA ASP A 364 2.66 -17.29 26.20
C ASP A 364 3.00 -18.25 27.33
N HIS A 365 2.27 -18.17 28.45
CA HIS A 365 2.48 -19.06 29.61
C HIS A 365 1.17 -19.67 30.08
N ARG A 366 1.12 -21.00 30.14
CA ARG A 366 0.02 -21.78 30.71
C ARG A 366 0.28 -22.03 32.17
N ILE A 367 -0.38 -21.27 33.03
CA ILE A 367 -0.26 -21.42 34.50
C ILE A 367 -0.78 -22.79 34.93
N ASN A 368 -1.96 -23.18 34.40
CA ASN A 368 -2.56 -24.49 34.61
C ASN A 368 -3.51 -24.84 33.45
N LYS A 369 -4.32 -25.87 33.55
CA LYS A 369 -5.24 -26.31 32.51
C LYS A 369 -6.36 -25.26 32.19
N ILE A 370 -6.62 -24.37 33.14
CA ILE A 370 -7.70 -23.36 33.03
C ILE A 370 -7.15 -22.01 32.61
N VAL A 371 -6.00 -21.59 33.13
CA VAL A 371 -5.47 -20.22 33.02
C VAL A 371 -4.25 -20.19 32.13
N LYS A 372 -4.33 -19.38 31.07
CA LYS A 372 -3.21 -18.99 30.19
C LYS A 372 -3.08 -17.48 30.23
N VAL A 373 -1.85 -17.00 30.27
CA VAL A 373 -1.51 -15.57 30.13
C VAL A 373 -0.55 -15.38 28.95
N GLY A 374 -0.58 -14.25 28.32
CA GLY A 374 0.35 -13.95 27.26
C GLY A 374 0.52 -12.46 27.02
N SER A 375 1.60 -12.12 26.32
CA SER A 375 1.94 -10.75 25.97
C SER A 375 2.67 -10.73 24.64
N SER A 376 2.41 -9.67 23.86
CA SER A 376 3.13 -9.32 22.64
C SER A 376 3.57 -7.88 22.77
N LEU A 377 4.88 -7.61 22.68
CA LEU A 377 5.47 -6.30 22.82
C LEU A 377 6.34 -6.03 21.60
N LEU A 378 6.19 -4.88 20.99
CA LEU A 378 7.01 -4.38 19.90
C LEU A 378 7.46 -2.97 20.24
N TYR A 379 8.77 -2.74 20.19
CA TYR A 379 9.37 -1.43 20.27
C TYR A 379 10.07 -1.10 18.96
N THR A 380 9.83 0.09 18.41
CA THR A 380 10.48 0.58 17.20
C THR A 380 11.05 1.96 17.44
N TYR A 381 12.31 2.13 17.09
CA TYR A 381 12.95 3.43 16.92
C TYR A 381 13.27 3.65 15.46
N LYS A 382 12.93 4.83 14.93
CA LYS A 382 13.19 5.22 13.55
C LYS A 382 13.82 6.62 13.52
N ASN A 383 14.89 6.74 12.76
CA ASN A 383 15.52 8.02 12.41
C ASN A 383 15.54 8.16 10.90
N TRP A 384 14.87 9.17 10.39
CA TRP A 384 14.63 9.38 8.97
C TRP A 384 15.07 10.78 8.57
N ASN A 385 16.17 10.87 7.80
CA ASN A 385 16.59 12.08 7.11
C ASN A 385 15.94 12.08 5.72
N ARG A 386 15.27 13.16 5.41
CA ARG A 386 14.53 13.30 4.16
C ARG A 386 15.15 14.37 3.29
N ARG A 387 15.29 14.09 2.02
CA ARG A 387 15.67 15.08 1.02
C ARG A 387 14.49 16.02 0.75
N ASN A 388 14.79 17.26 0.33
CA ASN A 388 13.80 18.17 -0.23
C ASN A 388 13.16 17.55 -1.47
N SER A 389 11.84 17.34 -1.44
CA SER A 389 11.08 16.70 -2.54
C SER A 389 11.06 17.53 -3.83
N GLY A 390 11.35 18.83 -3.77
CA GLY A 390 11.40 19.72 -4.92
C GLY A 390 12.71 19.71 -5.69
N VAL A 391 13.78 19.14 -5.10
CA VAL A 391 15.13 19.22 -5.69
C VAL A 391 15.24 18.56 -7.05
N TYR A 392 14.68 17.34 -7.20
CA TYR A 392 14.72 16.64 -8.48
C TYR A 392 13.86 17.34 -9.54
N ASN A 393 12.71 17.86 -9.14
CA ASN A 393 11.87 18.70 -10.02
C ASN A 393 12.62 19.96 -10.47
N GLN A 394 13.36 20.60 -9.56
CA GLN A 394 14.21 21.77 -9.91
C GLN A 394 15.31 21.37 -10.90
N ALA A 395 15.97 20.24 -10.69
CA ALA A 395 16.99 19.73 -11.61
C ALA A 395 16.46 19.57 -13.05
N LEU A 396 15.23 19.04 -13.18
CA LEU A 396 14.60 18.85 -14.50
C LEU A 396 14.24 20.18 -15.20
N LYS A 397 14.23 21.31 -14.50
CA LYS A 397 14.01 22.64 -15.08
C LYS A 397 15.30 23.35 -15.48
N MET A 398 16.45 22.86 -15.01
CA MET A 398 17.72 23.49 -15.33
C MET A 398 18.07 23.29 -16.80
N THR A 399 18.70 24.32 -17.39
CA THR A 399 19.36 24.16 -18.69
C THR A 399 20.49 23.16 -18.58
N THR A 400 20.68 22.36 -19.62
CA THR A 400 21.86 21.48 -19.71
C THR A 400 23.11 22.20 -20.27
N ILE A 401 22.90 23.38 -20.87
CA ILE A 401 23.94 24.22 -21.46
C ILE A 401 24.54 25.11 -20.36
N THR A 402 25.12 24.48 -19.35
CA THR A 402 25.65 25.15 -18.14
C THR A 402 26.61 24.22 -17.40
N HIS A 403 27.35 24.77 -16.45
CA HIS A 403 28.17 24.01 -15.52
C HIS A 403 27.62 24.06 -14.09
N PRO A 404 27.69 22.96 -13.32
CA PRO A 404 27.21 22.91 -11.94
C PRO A 404 28.14 23.64 -10.95
N TYR A 405 29.39 23.84 -11.35
CA TYR A 405 30.41 24.55 -10.59
C TYR A 405 31.06 25.62 -11.46
N LEU A 406 31.41 26.74 -10.83
CA LEU A 406 32.17 27.80 -11.44
C LEU A 406 33.64 27.41 -11.58
N THR A 407 34.44 28.23 -12.30
CA THR A 407 35.86 27.99 -12.55
C THR A 407 36.71 27.98 -11.29
N ASP A 408 36.24 28.60 -10.21
CA ASP A 408 36.90 28.59 -8.89
C ASP A 408 36.53 27.35 -8.03
N GLY A 409 35.67 26.46 -8.55
CA GLY A 409 35.18 25.27 -7.87
C GLY A 409 33.99 25.48 -6.95
N SER A 410 33.48 26.69 -6.80
CA SER A 410 32.27 26.98 -6.03
C SER A 410 31.01 26.49 -6.78
N ILE A 411 29.93 26.23 -6.05
CA ILE A 411 28.65 25.87 -6.68
C ILE A 411 28.16 27.06 -7.51
N ASN A 412 27.82 26.82 -8.78
CA ASN A 412 27.09 27.76 -9.57
C ASN A 412 25.66 27.88 -9.04
N SER A 413 25.40 28.93 -8.27
CA SER A 413 24.11 29.11 -7.56
C SER A 413 22.96 29.49 -8.48
N THR A 414 23.25 30.12 -9.61
CA THR A 414 22.29 30.55 -10.66
C THR A 414 22.65 29.96 -12.02
N PRO A 415 22.59 28.63 -12.19
CA PRO A 415 23.13 27.97 -13.37
C PRO A 415 22.31 28.21 -14.66
N ASN A 416 21.16 28.88 -14.58
CA ASN A 416 20.37 29.23 -15.76
C ASN A 416 20.56 30.70 -16.13
N PRO A 417 21.39 31.00 -17.14
CA PRO A 417 21.70 32.39 -17.49
C PRO A 417 20.54 33.17 -18.11
N TRP A 418 19.48 32.46 -18.58
CA TRP A 418 18.26 33.07 -19.11
C TRP A 418 17.24 33.39 -18.01
N TYR A 419 17.37 32.76 -16.81
CA TYR A 419 16.36 32.90 -15.74
C TYR A 419 16.94 32.69 -14.35
N ALA A 420 17.39 33.71 -13.72
CA ALA A 420 18.05 33.70 -12.40
C ALA A 420 17.18 33.19 -11.26
N ALA A 421 15.86 33.09 -11.44
CA ALA A 421 14.96 32.51 -10.44
C ALA A 421 15.12 30.96 -10.30
N HIS A 422 15.79 30.30 -11.25
CA HIS A 422 16.12 28.90 -11.16
C HIS A 422 17.50 28.73 -10.50
N CYS A 423 17.50 28.55 -9.19
CA CYS A 423 18.73 28.29 -8.44
C CYS A 423 19.15 26.82 -8.50
N SER A 424 20.43 26.58 -8.27
CA SER A 424 21.03 25.25 -8.31
C SER A 424 20.40 24.29 -7.34
N PRO A 425 20.04 23.07 -7.75
CA PRO A 425 19.61 22.01 -6.84
C PRO A 425 20.72 21.53 -5.88
N LEU A 426 21.99 21.83 -6.19
CA LEU A 426 23.15 21.48 -5.36
C LEU A 426 23.28 22.35 -4.11
N LEU A 427 22.56 23.46 -4.01
CA LEU A 427 22.59 24.32 -2.81
C LEU A 427 22.12 23.57 -1.56
N ASP A 428 21.20 22.59 -1.72
CA ASP A 428 20.79 21.71 -0.62
C ASP A 428 21.81 20.59 -0.33
N ASP A 429 22.87 20.43 -1.14
CA ASP A 429 23.96 19.48 -0.94
C ASP A 429 25.10 20.04 -0.09
N VAL A 430 25.13 21.33 0.16
CA VAL A 430 26.03 21.95 1.12
C VAL A 430 25.74 21.35 2.49
N GLU A 431 26.78 20.96 3.20
CA GLU A 431 26.62 20.29 4.50
C GLU A 431 25.90 21.22 5.50
N GLY A 432 24.81 20.71 6.07
CA GLY A 432 23.98 21.45 7.00
C GLY A 432 22.97 22.41 6.37
N ALA A 433 23.07 22.78 5.09
CA ALA A 433 22.19 23.78 4.47
C ALA A 433 20.72 23.37 4.41
N TYR A 434 20.44 22.07 4.25
CA TYR A 434 19.11 21.51 4.33
C TYR A 434 19.07 20.30 5.29
N GLN A 435 18.26 20.40 6.32
CA GLN A 435 18.05 19.35 7.29
C GLN A 435 16.55 19.11 7.46
N ASN A 436 16.07 17.91 7.16
CA ASN A 436 14.70 17.48 7.44
C ASN A 436 14.77 16.10 8.10
N ASN A 437 14.77 16.11 9.43
CA ASN A 437 14.96 14.91 10.23
C ASN A 437 13.70 14.58 11.01
N THR A 438 13.27 13.33 10.92
CA THR A 438 12.18 12.78 11.73
C THR A 438 12.73 11.67 12.61
N GLU A 439 12.70 11.86 13.91
CA GLU A 439 12.91 10.80 14.88
C GLU A 439 11.56 10.37 15.44
N SER A 440 11.35 9.07 15.52
CA SER A 440 10.13 8.52 16.12
C SER A 440 10.42 7.28 16.94
N THR A 441 9.72 7.16 18.05
CA THR A 441 9.66 5.95 18.87
C THR A 441 8.23 5.46 18.92
N ARG A 442 8.05 4.14 18.88
CA ARG A 442 6.75 3.52 19.03
C ARG A 442 6.86 2.34 19.99
N PHE A 443 6.00 2.33 20.96
CA PHE A 443 5.73 1.19 21.83
C PHE A 443 4.34 0.66 21.49
N PHE A 444 4.28 -0.56 20.99
CA PHE A 444 3.05 -1.25 20.68
C PHE A 444 3.03 -2.57 21.44
N GLY A 445 1.99 -2.81 22.22
CA GLY A 445 1.95 -4.02 23.00
C GLY A 445 0.58 -4.37 23.52
N ASN A 446 0.39 -5.67 23.78
CA ASN A 446 -0.77 -6.19 24.44
C ASN A 446 -0.39 -7.22 25.52
N ALA A 447 -1.28 -7.36 26.50
CA ALA A 447 -1.25 -8.43 27.49
C ALA A 447 -2.66 -9.00 27.60
N TYR A 448 -2.76 -10.32 27.76
CA TYR A 448 -4.06 -10.97 27.89
C TYR A 448 -4.07 -12.08 28.93
N VAL A 449 -5.24 -12.31 29.46
CA VAL A 449 -5.59 -13.46 30.28
C VAL A 449 -6.65 -14.27 29.57
N GLU A 450 -6.46 -15.56 29.48
CA GLU A 450 -7.39 -16.49 28.86
C GLU A 450 -7.77 -17.57 29.88
N LEU A 451 -9.05 -17.79 30.05
CA LEU A 451 -9.61 -18.77 30.96
C LEU A 451 -10.40 -19.83 30.18
N ASN A 452 -10.07 -21.09 30.39
CA ASN A 452 -10.75 -22.27 29.83
C ASN A 452 -11.38 -23.11 30.95
N PRO A 453 -12.47 -22.63 31.61
CA PRO A 453 -13.00 -23.25 32.81
C PRO A 453 -13.66 -24.61 32.54
N VAL A 454 -14.26 -24.79 31.37
CA VAL A 454 -14.87 -26.04 30.91
C VAL A 454 -14.54 -26.28 29.45
N LYS A 455 -14.65 -27.52 28.99
CA LYS A 455 -14.37 -27.88 27.60
C LYS A 455 -15.24 -27.03 26.63
N GLY A 456 -14.60 -26.41 25.68
CA GLY A 456 -15.25 -25.60 24.65
C GLY A 456 -15.49 -24.13 25.04
N LEU A 457 -15.40 -23.73 26.31
CA LEU A 457 -15.58 -22.35 26.75
C LEU A 457 -14.22 -21.67 26.97
N ASN A 458 -14.02 -20.59 26.24
CA ASN A 458 -12.84 -19.72 26.32
C ASN A 458 -13.29 -18.29 26.66
N LEU A 459 -12.77 -17.73 27.74
CA LEU A 459 -12.95 -16.36 28.17
C LEU A 459 -11.61 -15.64 28.02
N ARG A 460 -11.56 -14.53 27.30
CA ARG A 460 -10.32 -13.75 27.10
C ARG A 460 -10.55 -12.29 27.42
N SER A 461 -9.64 -11.71 28.21
CA SER A 461 -9.52 -10.27 28.39
C SER A 461 -8.15 -9.82 27.95
N MET A 462 -8.10 -8.84 27.05
CA MET A 462 -6.87 -8.28 26.46
C MET A 462 -6.84 -6.77 26.64
N PHE A 463 -5.73 -6.27 27.15
CA PHE A 463 -5.42 -4.85 27.23
C PHE A 463 -4.24 -4.52 26.34
N ALA A 464 -4.38 -3.49 25.48
CA ALA A 464 -3.34 -3.09 24.56
C ALA A 464 -3.09 -1.59 24.60
N VAL A 465 -1.82 -1.22 24.35
CA VAL A 465 -1.36 0.17 24.24
C VAL A 465 -0.55 0.32 22.96
N ASP A 466 -0.86 1.34 22.18
CA ASP A 466 -0.05 1.82 21.07
C ASP A 466 0.33 3.27 21.35
N ARG A 467 1.60 3.51 21.66
CA ARG A 467 2.12 4.84 21.92
C ARG A 467 3.22 5.19 20.93
N SER A 468 3.05 6.31 20.26
CA SER A 468 3.98 6.86 19.27
C SER A 468 4.35 8.28 19.64
N ASP A 469 5.64 8.54 19.77
CA ASP A 469 6.21 9.86 19.96
C ASP A 469 7.11 10.18 18.77
N SER A 470 6.92 11.34 18.12
CA SER A 470 7.75 11.77 16.99
C SER A 470 8.12 13.24 17.05
N ARG A 471 9.34 13.54 16.62
CA ARG A 471 9.84 14.88 16.39
C ARG A 471 10.26 15.00 14.92
N ASN A 472 9.67 15.93 14.16
CA ASN A 472 10.15 16.35 12.87
C ASN A 472 10.82 17.72 13.01
N GLY A 473 12.08 17.83 12.63
CA GLY A 473 12.84 19.08 12.57
C GLY A 473 13.17 19.43 11.13
N LEU A 474 12.88 20.66 10.73
CA LEU A 474 13.21 21.22 9.42
C LEU A 474 14.08 22.46 9.62
N TYR A 475 15.23 22.47 8.97
CA TYR A 475 16.06 23.66 8.76
C TYR A 475 16.31 23.86 7.28
N GLN A 476 16.10 25.05 6.81
CA GLN A 476 16.41 25.50 5.46
C GLN A 476 17.26 26.77 5.57
N ASP A 477 18.46 26.67 5.13
CA ASP A 477 19.37 27.81 5.08
C ASP A 477 18.86 28.86 4.09
N TYR A 478 19.17 30.15 4.33
CA TYR A 478 18.77 31.24 3.42
C TYR A 478 19.38 31.11 2.03
N GLN A 479 20.45 30.33 1.86
CA GLN A 479 21.05 29.98 0.57
C GLN A 479 20.62 28.61 0.07
N SER A 480 19.73 27.88 0.78
CA SER A 480 19.18 26.61 0.29
C SER A 480 18.32 26.82 -0.94
N GLN A 481 18.09 25.74 -1.71
CA GLN A 481 17.35 25.77 -2.96
C GLN A 481 15.98 26.46 -2.86
N GLN A 482 15.26 26.26 -1.76
CA GLN A 482 13.93 26.87 -1.57
C GLN A 482 13.96 28.32 -1.06
N ARG A 483 15.06 28.77 -0.50
CA ARG A 483 15.16 30.06 0.18
C ARG A 483 16.10 31.04 -0.53
N TYR A 484 16.85 30.59 -1.50
CA TYR A 484 17.96 31.31 -2.12
C TYR A 484 17.64 32.74 -2.59
N GLN A 485 16.47 32.95 -3.17
CA GLN A 485 16.12 34.29 -3.71
C GLN A 485 14.95 34.95 -2.98
N SER A 486 14.09 34.20 -2.36
CA SER A 486 12.91 34.73 -1.66
C SER A 486 12.36 33.71 -0.66
N PRO A 487 12.27 34.06 0.63
CA PRO A 487 12.48 35.41 1.20
C PRO A 487 13.93 35.76 1.59
N SER A 488 14.96 35.00 1.20
CA SER A 488 16.40 35.21 1.55
C SER A 488 16.65 35.16 3.06
N THR A 489 15.91 34.33 3.78
CA THR A 489 16.02 34.09 5.22
C THR A 489 16.09 32.60 5.51
N SER A 490 16.87 32.18 6.47
CA SER A 490 16.84 30.82 6.99
C SER A 490 15.48 30.53 7.65
N TYR A 491 15.04 29.28 7.58
CA TYR A 491 13.77 28.84 8.16
C TYR A 491 14.00 27.68 9.11
N ILE A 492 13.40 27.77 10.28
CA ILE A 492 13.47 26.72 11.30
C ILE A 492 12.04 26.29 11.67
N ARG A 493 11.82 24.97 11.75
CA ARG A 493 10.55 24.42 12.23
C ARG A 493 10.78 23.13 13.00
N GLN A 494 10.06 22.98 14.09
CA GLN A 494 9.98 21.72 14.81
C GLN A 494 8.50 21.35 15.04
N ILE A 495 8.17 20.10 14.73
CA ILE A 495 6.85 19.50 15.00
C ILE A 495 7.07 18.35 15.97
N ARG A 496 6.31 18.32 17.05
CA ARG A 496 6.26 17.20 17.99
C ARG A 496 4.86 16.61 17.99
N ASN A 497 4.76 15.31 17.76
CA ASN A 497 3.49 14.58 17.80
C ASN A 497 3.60 13.47 18.84
N ASN A 498 2.59 13.37 19.69
CA ASN A 498 2.40 12.30 20.63
C ASN A 498 1.02 11.68 20.38
N SER A 499 0.95 10.40 20.19
CA SER A 499 -0.31 9.68 20.02
C SER A 499 -0.32 8.45 20.94
N THR A 500 -1.38 8.30 21.72
CA THR A 500 -1.59 7.15 22.59
C THR A 500 -2.97 6.57 22.34
N ALA A 501 -3.01 5.32 21.87
CA ALA A 501 -4.23 4.54 21.73
C ALA A 501 -4.25 3.42 22.77
N ILE A 502 -5.38 3.28 23.45
CA ILE A 502 -5.65 2.20 24.41
C ILE A 502 -6.79 1.37 23.86
N THR A 503 -6.64 0.04 23.89
CA THR A 503 -7.70 -0.90 23.51
C THR A 503 -7.90 -1.91 24.65
N TRP A 504 -9.16 -2.14 25.01
CA TRP A 504 -9.54 -3.15 25.97
C TRP A 504 -10.65 -4.04 25.40
N ASP A 505 -10.29 -5.30 25.15
CA ASP A 505 -11.16 -6.31 24.55
C ASP A 505 -11.51 -7.39 25.55
N ASN A 506 -12.79 -7.77 25.58
CA ASN A 506 -13.27 -8.91 26.36
C ASN A 506 -14.10 -9.80 25.45
N THR A 507 -13.77 -11.08 25.39
CA THR A 507 -14.47 -12.04 24.55
C THR A 507 -14.83 -13.31 25.31
N ILE A 508 -15.99 -13.85 24.95
CA ILE A 508 -16.50 -15.14 25.39
C ILE A 508 -16.69 -15.98 24.12
N ASN A 509 -16.00 -17.09 24.01
CA ASN A 509 -16.09 -18.01 22.89
C ASN A 509 -16.48 -19.40 23.41
N TYR A 510 -17.55 -19.96 22.81
CA TYR A 510 -18.05 -21.29 23.15
C TYR A 510 -18.13 -22.16 21.90
N ASN A 511 -17.39 -23.27 21.91
CA ASN A 511 -17.35 -24.24 20.82
C ASN A 511 -17.90 -25.57 21.29
N THR A 512 -18.85 -26.15 20.53
CA THR A 512 -19.41 -27.46 20.84
C THR A 512 -19.81 -28.21 19.60
N THR A 513 -19.72 -29.53 19.62
CA THR A 513 -20.23 -30.44 18.62
C THR A 513 -21.36 -31.26 19.22
N ILE A 514 -22.55 -31.17 18.68
CA ILE A 514 -23.75 -31.87 19.13
C ILE A 514 -24.07 -32.98 18.13
N ALA A 515 -24.32 -34.18 18.63
CA ALA A 515 -24.66 -35.38 17.83
C ALA A 515 -23.68 -35.64 16.65
N GLU A 516 -22.40 -35.33 16.83
CA GLU A 516 -21.28 -35.52 15.87
C GLU A 516 -21.45 -34.83 14.51
N LYS A 517 -22.54 -34.09 14.30
CA LYS A 517 -22.90 -33.47 13.01
C LYS A 517 -23.17 -31.96 13.09
N HIS A 518 -23.43 -31.45 14.27
CA HIS A 518 -23.79 -30.05 14.49
C HIS A 518 -22.64 -29.34 15.22
N ASP A 519 -21.77 -28.67 14.47
CA ASP A 519 -20.72 -27.86 15.05
C ASP A 519 -21.23 -26.43 15.25
N LEU A 520 -21.14 -25.94 16.47
CA LEU A 520 -21.57 -24.61 16.87
C LEU A 520 -20.44 -23.85 17.52
N THR A 521 -20.16 -22.64 17.03
CA THR A 521 -19.25 -21.69 17.67
C THR A 521 -20.01 -20.40 17.93
N ALA A 522 -20.13 -19.99 19.18
CA ALA A 522 -20.72 -18.72 19.58
C ALA A 522 -19.66 -17.81 20.18
N LEU A 523 -19.59 -16.58 19.71
CA LEU A 523 -18.71 -15.52 20.19
C LEU A 523 -19.55 -14.34 20.66
N LEU A 524 -19.28 -13.84 21.85
CA LEU A 524 -19.76 -12.53 22.34
C LEU A 524 -18.55 -11.70 22.72
N GLY A 525 -18.59 -10.41 22.47
CA GLY A 525 -17.47 -9.54 22.77
C GLY A 525 -17.85 -8.10 23.06
N HIS A 526 -16.94 -7.43 23.73
CA HIS A 526 -16.95 -6.01 24.05
C HIS A 526 -15.57 -5.43 23.78
N GLU A 527 -15.52 -4.26 23.12
CA GLU A 527 -14.27 -3.55 22.82
C GLU A 527 -14.44 -2.08 23.22
N LEU A 528 -13.44 -1.54 23.91
CA LEU A 528 -13.29 -0.12 24.18
C LEU A 528 -11.96 0.35 23.56
N THR A 529 -12.01 1.36 22.69
CA THR A 529 -10.82 2.03 22.19
C THR A 529 -10.86 3.52 22.53
N GLN A 530 -9.72 4.08 22.92
CA GLN A 530 -9.55 5.50 23.14
C GLN A 530 -8.21 5.94 22.55
N THR A 531 -8.22 7.00 21.74
CA THR A 531 -7.02 7.61 21.18
C THR A 531 -6.93 9.06 21.59
N VAL A 532 -5.75 9.45 22.07
CA VAL A 532 -5.39 10.84 22.38
C VAL A 532 -4.18 11.19 21.50
N THR A 533 -4.29 12.27 20.75
CA THR A 533 -3.20 12.80 19.91
C THR A 533 -2.96 14.25 20.28
N GLU A 534 -1.71 14.58 20.56
CA GLU A 534 -1.24 15.91 20.81
C GLU A 534 -0.18 16.29 19.78
N SER A 535 -0.31 17.46 19.20
CA SER A 535 0.69 17.99 18.26
C SER A 535 1.05 19.41 18.63
N SER A 536 2.34 19.72 18.58
CA SER A 536 2.84 21.08 18.73
C SER A 536 3.81 21.39 17.59
N THR A 537 3.65 22.58 17.00
CA THR A 537 4.52 23.09 15.95
C THR A 537 5.04 24.45 16.36
N VAL A 538 6.33 24.65 16.23
CA VAL A 538 7.00 25.94 16.34
C VAL A 538 7.80 26.14 15.07
N GLY A 539 7.65 27.25 14.37
CA GLY A 539 8.42 27.54 13.16
C GLY A 539 8.39 29.01 12.79
N GLY A 540 9.33 29.40 11.96
CA GLY A 540 9.44 30.77 11.45
C GLY A 540 10.79 31.08 10.83
N ASP A 541 10.93 32.28 10.30
CA ASP A 541 12.14 32.79 9.71
C ASP A 541 13.21 33.16 10.78
N ALA A 542 14.45 32.84 10.47
CA ALA A 542 15.61 33.03 11.38
C ALA A 542 16.64 34.02 10.84
N GLY A 543 16.28 34.87 9.88
CA GLY A 543 17.18 35.86 9.26
C GLY A 543 18.14 35.25 8.23
N ALA A 544 18.93 36.12 7.61
CA ALA A 544 19.92 35.74 6.59
C ALA A 544 21.25 35.34 7.26
N THR A 545 21.26 34.20 7.95
CA THR A 545 22.40 33.68 8.71
C THR A 545 22.45 32.16 8.58
N HIS A 546 23.66 31.62 8.51
CA HIS A 546 23.89 30.17 8.51
C HIS A 546 23.79 29.60 9.93
N TYR A 547 22.99 28.54 10.10
CA TYR A 547 22.84 27.79 11.36
C TYR A 547 23.12 26.30 11.15
N TYR A 548 24.15 25.95 10.37
CA TYR A 548 24.45 24.59 9.95
C TYR A 548 24.60 23.58 11.09
N GLU A 549 25.26 24.02 12.20
CA GLU A 549 25.49 23.15 13.36
C GLU A 549 24.25 22.96 14.23
N SER A 550 23.55 24.05 14.54
CA SER A 550 22.33 23.96 15.36
C SER A 550 21.10 23.48 14.56
N GLY A 551 20.99 23.90 13.30
CA GLY A 551 19.93 23.56 12.41
C GLY A 551 18.53 23.79 13.03
N PHE A 552 17.69 22.77 12.99
CA PHE A 552 16.35 22.82 13.58
C PHE A 552 16.33 22.65 15.12
N ARG A 553 17.48 22.41 15.78
CA ARG A 553 17.53 22.15 17.23
C ARG A 553 17.43 23.41 18.06
N ASP A 554 17.91 24.55 17.55
CA ASP A 554 17.88 25.83 18.25
C ASP A 554 16.72 26.70 17.77
N LEU A 555 15.60 26.62 18.46
CA LEU A 555 14.40 27.41 18.16
C LEU A 555 14.53 28.88 18.60
N SER A 556 15.53 29.23 19.42
CA SER A 556 15.75 30.62 19.85
C SER A 556 16.19 31.53 18.72
N LYS A 557 16.65 30.96 17.60
CA LYS A 557 17.04 31.73 16.40
C LYS A 557 15.86 32.24 15.57
N ILE A 558 14.65 31.76 15.85
CA ILE A 558 13.44 32.18 15.12
C ILE A 558 13.09 33.61 15.56
N LEU A 559 13.06 34.54 14.59
CA LEU A 559 12.80 35.96 14.86
C LEU A 559 11.34 36.23 15.24
N SER A 560 10.42 35.56 14.56
CA SER A 560 8.96 35.69 14.79
C SER A 560 8.34 34.30 14.82
N PRO A 561 8.37 33.59 15.98
CA PRO A 561 7.90 32.23 16.06
C PRO A 561 6.37 32.14 15.91
N VAL A 562 5.92 31.34 14.96
CA VAL A 562 4.53 30.89 14.85
C VAL A 562 4.38 29.57 15.59
N THR A 563 3.54 29.57 16.61
CA THR A 563 3.28 28.38 17.42
C THR A 563 1.85 27.93 17.24
N THR A 564 1.67 26.63 16.97
CA THR A 564 0.35 25.99 16.94
C THR A 564 0.36 24.75 17.81
N SER A 565 -0.76 24.46 18.45
CA SER A 565 -0.95 23.21 19.18
C SER A 565 -2.34 22.64 18.95
N THR A 566 -2.43 21.32 18.93
CA THR A 566 -3.70 20.61 18.82
C THR A 566 -3.77 19.51 19.85
N TYR A 567 -4.98 19.29 20.38
CA TYR A 567 -5.33 18.18 21.25
C TYR A 567 -6.57 17.51 20.69
N VAL A 568 -6.48 16.24 20.36
CA VAL A 568 -7.60 15.46 19.80
C VAL A 568 -7.79 14.20 20.63
N LYS A 569 -9.02 14.00 21.10
CA LYS A 569 -9.41 12.80 21.82
C LYS A 569 -10.62 12.14 21.15
N THR A 570 -10.49 10.87 20.81
CA THR A 570 -11.56 10.05 20.26
C THR A 570 -11.75 8.80 21.09
N ALA A 571 -12.97 8.28 21.12
CA ALA A 571 -13.29 7.02 21.78
C ALA A 571 -14.37 6.26 21.01
N MET A 572 -14.30 4.94 21.06
CA MET A 572 -15.28 4.02 20.49
C MET A 572 -15.58 2.91 21.50
N LEU A 573 -16.85 2.63 21.71
CA LEU A 573 -17.36 1.52 22.52
C LEU A 573 -18.16 0.60 21.63
N SER A 574 -17.86 -0.69 21.68
CA SER A 574 -18.47 -1.67 20.80
C SER A 574 -18.92 -2.92 21.54
N PHE A 575 -20.06 -3.46 21.11
CA PHE A 575 -20.55 -4.78 21.52
C PHE A 575 -20.80 -5.62 20.27
N PHE A 576 -20.40 -6.87 20.28
CA PHE A 576 -20.56 -7.74 19.13
C PHE A 576 -20.84 -9.18 19.50
N GLY A 577 -21.55 -9.88 18.59
CA GLY A 577 -21.81 -11.29 18.67
C GLY A 577 -21.70 -11.95 17.30
N ARG A 578 -21.22 -13.19 17.27
CA ARG A 578 -21.16 -14.03 16.07
C ARG A 578 -21.53 -15.47 16.40
N LEU A 579 -22.32 -16.05 15.52
CA LEU A 579 -22.68 -17.46 15.56
C LEU A 579 -22.21 -18.12 14.26
N ASN A 580 -21.37 -19.14 14.37
CA ASN A 580 -21.01 -20.02 13.27
C ASN A 580 -21.66 -21.38 13.52
N TYR A 581 -22.36 -21.90 12.53
CA TYR A 581 -22.99 -23.21 12.55
C TYR A 581 -22.59 -24.01 11.34
N SER A 582 -22.19 -25.26 11.56
CA SER A 582 -21.89 -26.21 10.49
C SER A 582 -22.70 -27.51 10.72
N TYR A 583 -23.39 -27.93 9.70
CA TYR A 583 -24.08 -29.22 9.69
C TYR A 583 -23.32 -30.22 8.84
N ALA A 584 -22.83 -31.29 9.50
CA ALA A 584 -22.09 -32.40 8.88
C ALA A 584 -20.89 -31.90 8.01
N SER A 585 -20.28 -30.78 8.36
CA SER A 585 -19.26 -30.08 7.57
C SER A 585 -19.67 -29.78 6.13
N LYS A 586 -20.97 -29.77 5.82
CA LYS A 586 -21.55 -29.65 4.49
C LYS A 586 -22.24 -28.30 4.30
N TYR A 587 -23.12 -27.93 5.23
CA TYR A 587 -23.87 -26.68 5.20
C TYR A 587 -23.35 -25.77 6.29
N LEU A 588 -22.87 -24.59 5.89
CA LEU A 588 -22.24 -23.61 6.78
C LEU A 588 -23.13 -22.38 6.87
N LEU A 589 -23.32 -21.84 8.05
CA LEU A 589 -24.03 -20.60 8.31
C LEU A 589 -23.24 -19.75 9.30
N THR A 590 -23.05 -18.49 8.98
CA THR A 590 -22.47 -17.49 9.89
C THR A 590 -23.45 -16.32 10.02
N ALA A 591 -23.76 -15.90 11.24
CA ALA A 591 -24.51 -14.68 11.52
C ALA A 591 -23.77 -13.83 12.53
N SER A 592 -23.70 -12.52 12.32
CA SER A 592 -23.10 -11.61 13.28
C SER A 592 -23.89 -10.31 13.38
N LEU A 593 -23.79 -9.69 14.56
CA LEU A 593 -24.30 -8.35 14.84
C LEU A 593 -23.25 -7.60 15.64
N ARG A 594 -22.96 -6.36 15.23
CA ARG A 594 -22.10 -5.45 15.99
C ARG A 594 -22.82 -4.11 16.18
N ALA A 595 -22.66 -3.53 17.35
CA ALA A 595 -23.11 -2.19 17.71
C ALA A 595 -21.88 -1.36 18.09
N ASP A 596 -21.63 -0.27 17.39
CA ASP A 596 -20.51 0.65 17.63
C ASP A 596 -21.04 2.03 18.03
N GLY A 597 -20.49 2.60 19.10
CA GLY A 597 -20.74 3.96 19.54
C GLY A 597 -19.49 4.83 19.41
N SER A 598 -19.49 5.81 18.48
CA SER A 598 -18.36 6.71 18.25
C SER A 598 -18.53 8.06 18.91
N SER A 599 -17.45 8.59 19.52
CA SER A 599 -17.41 9.93 20.06
C SER A 599 -17.39 11.03 19.00
N THR A 600 -16.99 10.72 17.74
CA THR A 600 -16.88 11.68 16.64
C THR A 600 -18.21 12.12 16.07
N LEU A 601 -19.27 11.34 16.30
CA LEU A 601 -20.60 11.61 15.77
C LEU A 601 -21.49 12.42 16.73
N ALA A 602 -22.54 12.99 16.17
CA ALA A 602 -23.46 13.88 16.88
C ALA A 602 -24.19 13.18 18.04
N LYS A 603 -24.59 13.95 19.04
CA LYS A 603 -25.41 13.45 20.15
C LYS A 603 -26.73 12.90 19.62
N GLY A 604 -27.09 11.66 20.03
CA GLY A 604 -28.27 10.95 19.51
C GLY A 604 -27.98 10.07 18.29
N HIS A 605 -26.88 10.29 17.57
CA HIS A 605 -26.50 9.54 16.36
C HIS A 605 -25.20 8.74 16.51
N LYS A 606 -24.66 8.62 17.74
CA LYS A 606 -23.38 7.96 18.01
C LYS A 606 -23.37 6.46 17.74
N TRP A 607 -24.53 5.79 17.88
CA TRP A 607 -24.63 4.34 17.75
C TRP A 607 -25.02 3.91 16.34
N GLY A 608 -24.24 2.95 15.78
CA GLY A 608 -24.53 2.26 14.54
C GLY A 608 -24.65 0.75 14.77
N TYR A 609 -25.51 0.09 13.99
CA TYR A 609 -25.75 -1.35 14.06
C TYR A 609 -25.40 -2.00 12.72
N PHE A 610 -24.62 -3.07 12.78
CA PHE A 610 -23.99 -3.70 11.61
C PHE A 610 -24.25 -5.20 11.60
N PRO A 611 -25.39 -5.64 11.03
CA PRO A 611 -25.71 -7.05 10.88
C PRO A 611 -24.98 -7.66 9.69
N SER A 612 -24.67 -8.96 9.77
CA SER A 612 -24.24 -9.75 8.62
C SER A 612 -24.70 -11.21 8.70
N VAL A 613 -24.88 -11.81 7.53
CA VAL A 613 -25.18 -13.24 7.37
C VAL A 613 -24.42 -13.80 6.19
N ALA A 614 -23.94 -15.04 6.33
CA ALA A 614 -23.29 -15.76 5.24
C ALA A 614 -23.65 -17.24 5.28
N ALA A 615 -23.80 -17.82 4.10
CA ALA A 615 -24.06 -19.25 3.91
C ALA A 615 -22.99 -19.86 3.01
N GLY A 616 -22.61 -21.10 3.31
CA GLY A 616 -21.70 -21.89 2.50
C GLY A 616 -22.27 -23.29 2.27
N TRP A 617 -22.13 -23.78 1.04
CA TRP A 617 -22.51 -25.15 0.69
C TRP A 617 -21.31 -25.86 0.09
N ARG A 618 -20.79 -26.85 0.80
CA ARG A 618 -19.71 -27.71 0.35
C ARG A 618 -20.30 -28.84 -0.50
N LEU A 619 -20.47 -28.55 -1.79
CA LEU A 619 -21.02 -29.46 -2.79
C LEU A 619 -20.22 -30.77 -2.89
N ILE A 620 -18.89 -30.70 -2.66
CA ILE A 620 -18.01 -31.88 -2.69
C ILE A 620 -18.38 -32.94 -1.64
N GLU A 621 -19.03 -32.55 -0.56
CA GLU A 621 -19.47 -33.47 0.51
C GLU A 621 -20.84 -34.13 0.20
N GLU A 622 -21.46 -33.79 -0.94
CA GLU A 622 -22.69 -34.41 -1.34
C GLU A 622 -22.46 -35.83 -1.85
N ASN A 623 -23.39 -36.75 -1.55
CA ASN A 623 -23.25 -38.17 -1.89
C ASN A 623 -23.06 -38.41 -3.39
N TRP A 624 -23.62 -37.56 -4.24
CA TRP A 624 -23.51 -37.64 -5.70
C TRP A 624 -22.17 -37.13 -6.26
N LEU A 625 -21.32 -36.50 -5.43
CA LEU A 625 -19.97 -36.03 -5.79
C LEU A 625 -18.85 -36.80 -5.07
N LYS A 626 -19.13 -37.63 -4.07
CA LYS A 626 -18.11 -38.28 -3.24
C LYS A 626 -17.18 -39.24 -3.99
N ASP A 627 -17.72 -39.95 -5.00
CA ASP A 627 -17.02 -41.01 -5.69
C ASP A 627 -16.29 -40.56 -6.97
N GLN A 628 -16.40 -39.28 -7.33
CA GLN A 628 -15.70 -38.73 -8.49
C GLN A 628 -14.24 -38.39 -8.16
N LYS A 629 -13.33 -38.47 -9.15
CA LYS A 629 -11.86 -38.30 -8.96
C LYS A 629 -11.30 -37.00 -9.51
N VAL A 630 -12.14 -36.21 -10.16
CA VAL A 630 -11.69 -34.98 -10.85
C VAL A 630 -11.75 -33.77 -9.92
N LEU A 631 -12.85 -33.63 -9.17
CA LEU A 631 -13.06 -32.53 -8.24
C LEU A 631 -12.48 -32.89 -6.87
N SER A 632 -11.59 -32.09 -6.33
CA SER A 632 -11.05 -32.19 -4.96
C SER A 632 -11.70 -31.20 -4.00
N ASN A 633 -12.29 -30.13 -4.53
CA ASN A 633 -13.07 -29.14 -3.77
C ASN A 633 -14.14 -28.51 -4.66
N LEU A 634 -15.33 -28.29 -4.10
CA LEU A 634 -16.36 -27.46 -4.71
C LEU A 634 -17.24 -26.90 -3.60
N LYS A 635 -17.21 -25.57 -3.44
CA LYS A 635 -17.98 -24.87 -2.40
C LYS A 635 -18.58 -23.58 -2.97
N LEU A 636 -19.88 -23.41 -2.79
CA LEU A 636 -20.60 -22.17 -3.06
C LEU A 636 -20.68 -21.35 -1.77
N ARG A 637 -20.53 -20.05 -1.89
CA ARG A 637 -20.63 -19.07 -0.79
C ARG A 637 -21.51 -17.91 -1.21
N ALA A 638 -22.37 -17.46 -0.30
CA ALA A 638 -23.15 -16.25 -0.44
C ALA A 638 -23.09 -15.48 0.89
N SER A 639 -22.81 -14.20 0.84
CA SER A 639 -22.78 -13.37 2.04
C SER A 639 -23.41 -12.01 1.79
N TRP A 640 -24.04 -11.47 2.83
CA TRP A 640 -24.59 -10.13 2.89
C TRP A 640 -24.27 -9.52 4.25
N GLY A 641 -24.01 -8.22 4.27
CA GLY A 641 -23.82 -7.49 5.51
C GLY A 641 -23.74 -5.99 5.30
N VAL A 642 -23.87 -5.29 6.42
CA VAL A 642 -23.73 -3.84 6.49
C VAL A 642 -22.50 -3.50 7.32
N SER A 643 -21.67 -2.60 6.82
CA SER A 643 -20.58 -1.98 7.55
C SER A 643 -20.77 -0.46 7.60
N GLY A 644 -20.20 0.19 8.60
CA GLY A 644 -20.30 1.63 8.76
C GLY A 644 -18.92 2.30 8.63
N ASN A 645 -18.90 3.57 8.31
CA ASN A 645 -17.70 4.39 8.32
C ASN A 645 -18.00 5.70 9.08
N ALA A 646 -17.17 6.04 10.07
CA ALA A 646 -17.22 7.30 10.79
C ALA A 646 -15.87 8.02 10.75
N ALA A 647 -15.10 7.77 9.69
CA ALA A 647 -13.77 8.38 9.52
C ALA A 647 -13.90 9.85 9.10
N ILE A 648 -14.45 10.64 10.00
CA ILE A 648 -14.48 12.11 9.98
C ILE A 648 -13.57 12.63 11.09
N ASP A 649 -13.06 13.82 10.90
CA ASP A 649 -12.25 14.48 11.93
C ASP A 649 -13.05 14.66 13.22
N ALA A 650 -12.36 14.48 14.35
CA ALA A 650 -12.98 14.74 15.66
C ALA A 650 -13.51 16.17 15.72
N TYR A 651 -14.65 16.33 16.39
CA TYR A 651 -15.32 17.63 16.57
C TYR A 651 -15.96 18.23 15.31
N SER A 652 -15.97 17.54 14.17
CA SER A 652 -16.61 17.99 12.92
C SER A 652 -18.12 18.24 13.06
N THR A 653 -18.76 17.69 14.10
CA THR A 653 -20.17 17.94 14.43
C THR A 653 -20.40 19.25 15.17
N LEU A 654 -19.33 19.91 15.62
CA LEU A 654 -19.41 21.15 16.40
C LEU A 654 -19.11 22.37 15.52
N ALA A 655 -19.73 23.50 15.84
CA ALA A 655 -19.33 24.76 15.25
C ALA A 655 -17.95 25.19 15.77
N SER A 656 -17.12 25.74 14.90
CA SER A 656 -15.80 26.25 15.27
C SER A 656 -15.59 27.70 14.81
N LEU A 657 -14.70 28.37 15.53
CA LEU A 657 -14.23 29.72 15.21
C LEU A 657 -12.73 29.64 14.88
N SER A 658 -12.29 30.34 13.85
CA SER A 658 -10.89 30.57 13.57
C SER A 658 -10.48 32.00 13.90
N SER A 659 -9.19 32.20 14.27
CA SER A 659 -8.64 33.54 14.33
C SER A 659 -8.43 34.04 12.90
N THR A 660 -8.85 35.28 12.63
CA THR A 660 -8.62 35.94 11.35
C THR A 660 -7.34 36.76 11.38
N THR A 661 -6.75 36.98 10.22
CA THR A 661 -5.66 37.98 10.02
C THR A 661 -6.18 39.41 10.07
N TYR A 662 -7.52 39.60 10.08
CA TYR A 662 -8.11 40.92 10.26
C TYR A 662 -8.17 41.23 11.75
N TYR A 663 -7.65 42.40 12.12
CA TYR A 663 -7.63 42.88 13.48
C TYR A 663 -8.72 43.92 13.66
N TYR A 664 -9.41 43.87 14.79
CA TYR A 664 -10.25 44.97 15.23
C TYR A 664 -9.41 45.97 15.99
N TYR A 665 -9.53 47.22 15.62
CA TYR A 665 -8.84 48.30 16.31
C TYR A 665 -9.68 48.69 17.52
N LEU A 666 -9.25 48.30 18.72
CA LEU A 666 -9.90 48.66 20.00
C LEU A 666 -8.99 49.54 20.81
N GLY A 667 -9.11 50.87 20.61
CA GLY A 667 -8.21 51.84 21.24
C GLY A 667 -6.80 51.78 20.67
N ASN A 668 -5.79 51.56 21.51
CA ASN A 668 -4.38 51.42 21.09
C ASN A 668 -3.92 49.98 20.84
N ASN A 669 -4.82 49.03 20.85
CA ASN A 669 -4.47 47.60 20.68
C ASN A 669 -5.17 46.97 19.48
N ASP A 670 -4.43 46.23 18.69
CA ASP A 670 -4.93 45.35 17.66
C ASP A 670 -5.41 44.04 18.30
N VAL A 671 -6.69 43.72 18.16
CA VAL A 671 -7.27 42.47 18.65
C VAL A 671 -7.63 41.58 17.47
N ALA A 672 -7.06 40.37 17.43
CA ALA A 672 -7.37 39.41 16.38
C ALA A 672 -8.86 39.04 16.40
N GLY A 673 -9.52 39.23 15.27
CA GLY A 673 -10.93 38.89 15.11
C GLY A 673 -11.14 37.36 15.18
N LYS A 674 -12.35 36.96 15.58
CA LYS A 674 -12.79 35.54 15.53
C LYS A 674 -13.92 35.46 14.50
N ILE A 675 -13.76 34.59 13.52
CA ILE A 675 -14.81 34.34 12.52
C ILE A 675 -15.28 32.90 12.61
N PRO A 676 -16.53 32.61 12.33
CA PRO A 676 -17.03 31.26 12.17
C PRO A 676 -16.26 30.56 11.03
N SER A 677 -15.66 29.40 11.32
CA SER A 677 -14.89 28.62 10.35
C SER A 677 -15.57 27.33 9.92
N GLN A 678 -16.41 26.79 10.78
CA GLN A 678 -17.16 25.58 10.51
C GLN A 678 -18.55 25.66 11.13
N MET A 679 -19.56 25.31 10.35
CA MET A 679 -20.93 25.12 10.83
C MET A 679 -21.06 23.72 11.44
N GLY A 680 -21.58 23.63 12.67
CA GLY A 680 -21.88 22.35 13.29
C GLY A 680 -23.07 21.65 12.64
N ASN A 681 -23.07 20.32 12.60
CA ASN A 681 -24.21 19.50 12.18
C ASN A 681 -24.57 18.48 13.25
N SER A 682 -25.68 18.75 13.94
CA SER A 682 -26.21 17.90 15.03
C SER A 682 -26.85 16.59 14.53
N ASN A 683 -27.08 16.45 13.23
CA ASN A 683 -27.71 15.26 12.61
C ASN A 683 -26.73 14.31 11.98
N LEU A 684 -25.41 14.63 12.05
CA LEU A 684 -24.39 13.84 11.40
C LEU A 684 -24.32 12.43 11.96
N THR A 685 -24.48 11.44 11.08
CA THR A 685 -24.53 10.02 11.39
C THR A 685 -23.54 9.19 10.57
N TRP A 686 -23.59 7.89 10.73
CA TRP A 686 -22.73 6.90 10.05
C TRP A 686 -22.95 6.88 8.54
N GLU A 687 -21.88 6.90 7.76
CA GLU A 687 -21.88 6.42 6.40
C GLU A 687 -21.99 4.88 6.43
N LYS A 688 -22.84 4.29 5.60
CA LYS A 688 -23.14 2.85 5.61
C LYS A 688 -22.93 2.22 4.25
N THR A 689 -22.30 1.05 4.24
CA THR A 689 -22.14 0.23 3.02
C THR A 689 -22.82 -1.12 3.21
N SER A 690 -23.84 -1.40 2.40
CA SER A 690 -24.42 -2.72 2.24
C SER A 690 -23.67 -3.46 1.14
N SER A 691 -23.15 -4.64 1.45
CA SER A 691 -22.38 -5.46 0.51
C SER A 691 -22.99 -6.84 0.36
N PHE A 692 -23.11 -7.32 -0.87
CA PHE A 692 -23.44 -8.71 -1.21
C PHE A 692 -22.27 -9.33 -1.95
N ASN A 693 -21.90 -10.57 -1.63
CA ASN A 693 -20.84 -11.32 -2.28
C ASN A 693 -21.31 -12.74 -2.61
N LEU A 694 -21.05 -13.18 -3.84
CA LEU A 694 -21.26 -14.55 -4.30
C LEU A 694 -19.89 -15.14 -4.67
N GLY A 695 -19.53 -16.28 -4.08
CA GLY A 695 -18.23 -16.91 -4.26
C GLY A 695 -18.34 -18.39 -4.62
N LEU A 696 -17.42 -18.84 -5.45
CA LEU A 696 -17.19 -20.22 -5.81
C LEU A 696 -15.75 -20.60 -5.50
N ASP A 697 -15.54 -21.55 -4.58
CA ASP A 697 -14.24 -22.16 -4.37
C ASP A 697 -14.20 -23.51 -5.07
N PHE A 698 -13.14 -23.78 -5.81
CA PHE A 698 -13.00 -25.01 -6.58
C PHE A 698 -11.59 -25.62 -6.44
N GLY A 699 -11.50 -26.92 -6.67
CA GLY A 699 -10.25 -27.67 -6.73
C GLY A 699 -10.41 -28.86 -7.65
N PHE A 700 -9.41 -29.12 -8.47
CA PHE A 700 -9.36 -30.23 -9.41
C PHE A 700 -8.07 -31.03 -9.25
N PHE A 701 -8.11 -32.33 -9.56
CA PHE A 701 -6.95 -33.21 -9.62
C PHE A 701 -6.11 -33.21 -8.33
N ASP A 702 -6.76 -33.50 -7.19
CA ASP A 702 -6.15 -33.50 -5.85
C ASP A 702 -5.47 -32.17 -5.48
N GLY A 703 -6.11 -31.04 -5.89
CA GLY A 703 -5.65 -29.70 -5.58
C GLY A 703 -4.59 -29.13 -6.54
N ARG A 704 -4.22 -29.86 -7.61
CA ARG A 704 -3.28 -29.34 -8.62
C ARG A 704 -3.77 -28.07 -9.30
N ILE A 705 -5.07 -27.91 -9.43
CA ILE A 705 -5.71 -26.67 -9.85
C ILE A 705 -6.69 -26.30 -8.76
N SER A 706 -6.48 -25.19 -8.10
CA SER A 706 -7.38 -24.69 -7.06
C SER A 706 -7.56 -23.19 -7.17
N GLY A 707 -8.71 -22.70 -6.76
CA GLY A 707 -8.96 -21.28 -6.84
C GLY A 707 -10.30 -20.85 -6.28
N SER A 708 -10.56 -19.56 -6.44
CA SER A 708 -11.84 -18.93 -6.11
C SER A 708 -12.22 -17.90 -7.15
N VAL A 709 -13.52 -17.77 -7.34
CA VAL A 709 -14.14 -16.70 -8.11
C VAL A 709 -15.15 -16.02 -7.20
N ASP A 710 -15.02 -14.72 -7.02
CA ASP A 710 -15.92 -13.90 -6.21
C ASP A 710 -16.51 -12.79 -7.08
N TYR A 711 -17.83 -12.60 -7.02
CA TYR A 711 -18.51 -11.44 -7.58
C TYR A 711 -19.22 -10.69 -6.46
N TYR A 712 -19.04 -9.36 -6.42
CA TYR A 712 -19.59 -8.55 -5.34
C TYR A 712 -20.35 -7.33 -5.85
N TRP A 713 -21.32 -6.88 -5.02
CA TRP A 713 -22.06 -5.62 -5.17
C TRP A 713 -22.01 -4.87 -3.85
N ASN A 714 -21.61 -3.61 -3.91
CA ASN A 714 -21.61 -2.69 -2.78
C ASN A 714 -22.57 -1.53 -3.07
N HIS A 715 -23.31 -1.13 -2.07
CA HIS A 715 -24.15 0.07 -2.10
C HIS A 715 -23.84 0.89 -0.85
N THR A 716 -23.23 2.06 -1.04
CA THR A 716 -22.91 2.99 0.04
C THR A 716 -23.92 4.13 0.04
N TYR A 717 -24.48 4.43 1.18
CA TYR A 717 -25.50 5.45 1.39
C TYR A 717 -25.20 6.27 2.65
N ASP A 718 -25.84 7.42 2.79
CA ASP A 718 -25.55 8.39 3.84
C ASP A 718 -24.09 8.86 3.79
N LEU A 719 -23.52 9.03 2.57
CA LEU A 719 -22.13 9.44 2.37
C LEU A 719 -21.85 10.78 3.03
N LEU A 720 -20.73 10.86 3.74
CA LEU A 720 -20.23 12.09 4.34
C LEU A 720 -19.61 12.97 3.27
N PHE A 721 -20.14 14.18 3.09
CA PHE A 721 -19.61 15.12 2.12
C PHE A 721 -19.92 16.58 2.47
N TYR A 722 -19.21 17.52 1.85
CA TYR A 722 -19.44 18.96 1.99
C TYR A 722 -20.68 19.39 1.21
N LYS A 723 -21.62 19.99 1.90
CA LYS A 723 -22.78 20.67 1.33
C LYS A 723 -22.54 22.17 1.32
N THR A 724 -22.76 22.82 0.19
CA THR A 724 -22.73 24.28 0.11
C THR A 724 -23.86 24.87 0.97
N ALA A 725 -23.54 25.85 1.80
CA ALA A 725 -24.49 26.56 2.65
C ALA A 725 -24.82 27.93 2.00
N PRO A 726 -25.89 28.03 1.18
CA PRO A 726 -26.21 29.27 0.50
C PRO A 726 -26.59 30.38 1.50
N ALA A 727 -26.16 31.60 1.20
CA ALA A 727 -26.49 32.80 1.96
C ALA A 727 -26.13 32.75 3.46
N SER A 728 -25.11 32.00 3.85
CA SER A 728 -24.63 31.95 5.24
C SER A 728 -23.21 32.45 5.34
N SER A 729 -22.74 32.72 6.56
CA SER A 729 -21.35 33.07 6.84
C SER A 729 -20.40 31.88 6.67
N PHE A 730 -20.92 30.68 6.43
CA PHE A 730 -20.19 29.45 6.25
C PHE A 730 -20.25 29.01 4.78
N PRO A 731 -19.13 28.74 4.13
CA PRO A 731 -19.13 28.27 2.74
C PRO A 731 -19.69 26.85 2.60
N THR A 732 -19.43 25.97 3.58
CA THR A 732 -19.83 24.56 3.54
C THR A 732 -20.16 24.02 4.93
N VAL A 733 -20.95 22.94 4.96
CA VAL A 733 -21.23 22.11 6.13
C VAL A 733 -21.05 20.64 5.75
N ILE A 734 -20.54 19.81 6.66
CA ILE A 734 -20.49 18.36 6.46
C ILE A 734 -21.87 17.78 6.73
N ASP A 735 -22.40 17.00 5.81
CA ASP A 735 -23.71 16.37 5.90
C ASP A 735 -23.69 14.95 5.33
N ASN A 736 -24.66 14.12 5.68
CA ASN A 736 -24.85 12.79 5.12
C ASN A 736 -25.63 12.89 3.81
N ILE A 737 -24.91 12.90 2.68
CA ILE A 737 -25.47 13.21 1.36
C ILE A 737 -24.82 12.35 0.28
N GLY A 738 -25.65 11.82 -0.60
CA GLY A 738 -25.16 11.03 -1.74
C GLY A 738 -25.13 9.55 -1.49
N LYS A 739 -25.03 8.84 -2.61
CA LYS A 739 -24.97 7.38 -2.67
C LYS A 739 -23.99 6.95 -3.77
N THR A 740 -23.31 5.84 -3.53
CA THR A 740 -22.47 5.19 -4.53
C THR A 740 -22.82 3.71 -4.64
N LYS A 741 -22.54 3.13 -5.79
CA LYS A 741 -22.54 1.69 -5.99
C LYS A 741 -21.16 1.23 -6.50
N GLY A 742 -20.77 0.03 -6.12
CA GLY A 742 -19.55 -0.61 -6.59
C GLY A 742 -19.84 -2.07 -6.92
N GLN A 743 -19.17 -2.58 -7.95
CA GLN A 743 -19.26 -4.01 -8.31
C GLN A 743 -17.92 -4.48 -8.88
N GLY A 744 -17.65 -5.78 -8.75
CA GLY A 744 -16.43 -6.31 -9.31
C GLY A 744 -16.37 -7.83 -9.33
N LEU A 745 -15.42 -8.31 -10.13
CA LEU A 745 -15.07 -9.71 -10.26
C LEU A 745 -13.65 -9.92 -9.79
N GLU A 746 -13.45 -10.91 -8.92
CA GLU A 746 -12.15 -11.31 -8.39
C GLU A 746 -11.92 -12.78 -8.70
N VAL A 747 -10.74 -13.11 -9.23
CA VAL A 747 -10.32 -14.49 -9.51
C VAL A 747 -8.98 -14.74 -8.90
N SER A 748 -8.87 -15.81 -8.12
CA SER A 748 -7.62 -16.37 -7.62
C SER A 748 -7.49 -17.79 -8.17
N LEU A 749 -6.34 -18.11 -8.75
CA LEU A 749 -6.06 -19.42 -9.31
C LEU A 749 -4.64 -19.84 -8.95
N MET A 750 -4.50 -21.02 -8.40
CA MET A 750 -3.23 -21.70 -8.13
C MET A 750 -3.17 -22.95 -8.99
N THR A 751 -2.06 -23.15 -9.68
CA THR A 751 -1.84 -24.29 -10.57
C THR A 751 -0.49 -24.94 -10.33
N ASP A 752 -0.47 -26.25 -10.07
CA ASP A 752 0.73 -27.08 -10.11
C ASP A 752 0.86 -27.63 -11.54
N ILE A 753 1.55 -26.89 -12.40
CA ILE A 753 1.63 -27.16 -13.84
C ILE A 753 2.47 -28.43 -14.09
N ILE A 754 3.63 -28.52 -13.45
CA ILE A 754 4.50 -29.69 -13.48
C ILE A 754 4.85 -30.05 -12.05
N ARG A 755 4.70 -31.32 -11.70
CA ARG A 755 5.10 -31.86 -10.40
C ARG A 755 5.80 -33.18 -10.61
N THR A 756 7.11 -33.20 -10.42
CA THR A 756 7.97 -34.39 -10.50
C THR A 756 8.81 -34.52 -9.23
N LYS A 757 9.60 -35.55 -9.11
CA LYS A 757 10.49 -35.78 -7.95
C LYS A 757 11.54 -34.67 -7.80
N ASP A 758 12.09 -34.18 -8.92
CA ASP A 758 13.20 -33.25 -8.91
C ASP A 758 12.84 -31.84 -9.44
N PHE A 759 11.68 -31.68 -10.10
CA PHE A 759 11.25 -30.41 -10.69
C PHE A 759 9.77 -30.13 -10.46
N ASP A 760 9.47 -28.97 -9.89
CA ASP A 760 8.13 -28.46 -9.71
C ASP A 760 7.99 -27.09 -10.37
N TRP A 761 6.85 -26.88 -11.05
CA TRP A 761 6.42 -25.59 -11.58
C TRP A 761 5.03 -25.27 -11.07
N THR A 762 4.95 -24.24 -10.22
CA THR A 762 3.68 -23.70 -9.71
C THR A 762 3.44 -22.30 -10.25
N ALA A 763 2.20 -21.96 -10.52
CA ALA A 763 1.80 -20.61 -10.90
C ALA A 763 0.58 -20.16 -10.11
N ASN A 764 0.70 -18.98 -9.47
CA ASN A 764 -0.37 -18.29 -8.75
C ASN A 764 -0.82 -17.08 -9.55
N TRP A 765 -2.12 -17.00 -9.82
CA TRP A 765 -2.74 -15.95 -10.61
C TRP A 765 -3.72 -15.16 -9.76
N SER A 766 -3.75 -13.86 -9.94
CA SER A 766 -4.76 -12.97 -9.38
C SER A 766 -5.31 -12.06 -10.46
N TYR A 767 -6.61 -11.90 -10.49
CA TYR A 767 -7.27 -10.96 -11.38
C TYR A 767 -8.36 -10.22 -10.62
N SER A 768 -8.47 -8.92 -10.89
CA SER A 768 -9.50 -8.06 -10.34
C SER A 768 -10.05 -7.13 -11.40
N HIS A 769 -11.36 -7.05 -11.47
CA HIS A 769 -12.08 -6.01 -12.19
C HIS A 769 -13.01 -5.32 -11.21
N PHE A 770 -13.01 -3.98 -11.17
CA PHE A 770 -13.93 -3.22 -10.35
C PHE A 770 -14.40 -1.96 -11.04
N LYS A 771 -15.66 -1.61 -10.76
CA LYS A 771 -16.31 -0.41 -11.22
C LYS A 771 -17.11 0.19 -10.07
N ASP A 772 -16.91 1.45 -9.79
CA ASP A 772 -17.70 2.27 -8.88
C ASP A 772 -18.47 3.33 -9.66
N GLU A 773 -19.55 3.86 -9.07
CA GLU A 773 -20.39 4.87 -9.69
C GLU A 773 -21.14 5.65 -8.62
N ILE A 774 -21.19 6.96 -8.76
CA ILE A 774 -22.04 7.85 -7.95
C ILE A 774 -23.47 7.70 -8.45
N THR A 775 -24.40 7.33 -7.59
CA THR A 775 -25.81 7.15 -7.96
C THR A 775 -26.69 8.32 -7.57
N GLU A 776 -26.28 9.11 -6.57
CA GLU A 776 -27.03 10.26 -6.08
C GLU A 776 -26.08 11.25 -5.40
N LEU A 777 -26.35 12.55 -5.60
CA LEU A 777 -25.75 13.66 -4.89
C LEU A 777 -26.84 14.46 -4.16
N THR A 778 -26.43 15.31 -3.20
CA THR A 778 -27.37 16.07 -2.37
C THR A 778 -28.28 16.98 -3.17
N GLY A 779 -29.54 17.10 -2.73
CA GLY A 779 -30.51 18.02 -3.31
C GLY A 779 -30.96 17.69 -4.73
N GLY A 780 -30.67 16.48 -5.21
CA GLY A 780 -31.02 16.06 -6.57
C GLY A 780 -30.17 16.72 -7.66
N VAL A 781 -28.98 17.25 -7.32
CA VAL A 781 -28.05 17.80 -8.33
C VAL A 781 -27.29 16.66 -9.01
N ASP A 782 -27.02 16.83 -10.31
CA ASP A 782 -26.28 15.83 -11.08
C ASP A 782 -24.77 15.99 -10.98
N LYS A 783 -24.27 17.15 -10.56
CA LYS A 783 -22.86 17.44 -10.44
C LYS A 783 -22.53 18.29 -9.20
N TYR A 784 -21.35 18.05 -8.62
CA TYR A 784 -20.70 18.92 -7.62
C TYR A 784 -19.24 19.10 -8.00
N VAL A 785 -18.80 20.35 -8.16
CA VAL A 785 -17.45 20.68 -8.64
C VAL A 785 -16.73 21.58 -7.64
N SER A 786 -15.48 21.26 -7.35
CA SER A 786 -14.56 22.06 -6.55
C SER A 786 -13.15 22.03 -7.16
N GLY A 787 -12.75 23.10 -7.83
CA GLY A 787 -11.49 23.16 -8.57
C GLY A 787 -11.43 22.13 -9.72
N THR A 788 -10.40 21.29 -9.74
CA THR A 788 -10.24 20.18 -10.70
C THR A 788 -10.82 18.85 -10.20
N LYS A 789 -11.55 18.87 -9.09
CA LYS A 789 -12.29 17.71 -8.58
C LYS A 789 -13.76 17.87 -8.89
N GLY A 790 -14.37 16.85 -9.47
CA GLY A 790 -15.78 16.84 -9.78
C GLY A 790 -16.42 15.52 -9.43
N LEU A 791 -17.60 15.57 -8.82
CA LEU A 791 -18.46 14.43 -8.55
C LEU A 791 -19.66 14.52 -9.49
N PHE A 792 -19.93 13.47 -10.23
CA PHE A 792 -20.98 13.42 -11.24
C PHE A 792 -21.81 12.15 -11.07
N VAL A 793 -23.10 12.26 -11.03
CA VAL A 793 -24.01 11.13 -11.06
C VAL A 793 -23.76 10.31 -12.33
N GLY A 794 -23.69 8.99 -12.21
CA GLY A 794 -23.38 8.09 -13.31
C GLY A 794 -21.88 7.87 -13.58
N ASN A 795 -20.98 8.57 -12.84
CA ASN A 795 -19.53 8.49 -13.03
C ASN A 795 -18.82 7.97 -11.79
N ARG A 796 -17.52 7.65 -11.93
CA ARG A 796 -16.69 7.15 -10.84
C ARG A 796 -16.47 8.21 -9.75
N VAL A 797 -16.27 7.74 -8.52
CA VAL A 797 -15.97 8.57 -7.35
C VAL A 797 -14.62 9.29 -7.50
N ASN A 798 -13.61 8.58 -8.02
CA ASN A 798 -12.24 9.08 -8.10
C ASN A 798 -11.90 9.46 -9.56
N ALA A 799 -12.17 10.72 -9.93
CA ALA A 799 -11.88 11.24 -11.25
C ALA A 799 -11.30 12.66 -11.17
N PHE A 800 -10.44 13.00 -12.13
CA PHE A 800 -10.12 14.40 -12.43
C PHE A 800 -11.24 14.99 -13.30
N TYR A 801 -11.51 16.27 -13.14
CA TYR A 801 -12.45 17.03 -13.94
C TYR A 801 -11.75 18.25 -14.51
N ASP A 802 -11.39 18.19 -15.77
CA ASP A 802 -10.58 19.23 -16.41
C ASP A 802 -10.82 19.26 -17.93
N TYR A 803 -10.28 20.25 -18.57
CA TYR A 803 -10.39 20.42 -20.00
C TYR A 803 -9.75 19.27 -20.78
N LYS A 804 -10.17 19.11 -22.05
CA LYS A 804 -9.56 18.17 -22.96
C LYS A 804 -8.86 18.90 -24.08
N VAL A 805 -7.56 18.63 -24.23
CA VAL A 805 -6.75 19.14 -25.31
C VAL A 805 -7.00 18.30 -26.56
N LEU A 806 -7.26 18.94 -27.69
CA LEU A 806 -7.43 18.32 -29.01
C LEU A 806 -6.16 18.38 -29.87
N GLY A 807 -5.11 19.04 -29.40
CA GLY A 807 -3.86 19.34 -30.06
C GLY A 807 -3.61 20.86 -30.04
N GLU A 808 -2.91 21.34 -31.04
CA GLU A 808 -2.54 22.75 -31.19
C GLU A 808 -3.21 23.33 -32.42
N TRP A 809 -3.53 24.64 -32.41
CA TRP A 809 -4.07 25.30 -33.55
C TRP A 809 -3.03 25.34 -34.69
N GLY A 810 -3.42 24.88 -35.86
CA GLY A 810 -2.64 24.96 -37.11
C GLY A 810 -2.66 26.35 -37.75
N ILE A 811 -1.82 26.54 -38.76
CA ILE A 811 -1.81 27.79 -39.56
C ILE A 811 -3.14 27.93 -40.30
N GLY A 812 -3.87 29.06 -40.07
CA GLY A 812 -5.18 29.35 -40.65
C GLY A 812 -6.35 28.48 -40.15
N GLU A 813 -6.09 27.48 -39.33
CA GLU A 813 -7.13 26.57 -38.85
C GLU A 813 -8.16 27.28 -37.96
N PHE A 814 -7.71 28.21 -37.12
CA PHE A 814 -8.61 28.96 -36.25
C PHE A 814 -9.52 29.92 -37.05
N ASP A 815 -9.00 30.56 -38.11
CA ASP A 815 -9.81 31.41 -38.97
C ASP A 815 -10.90 30.58 -39.65
N GLN A 816 -10.56 29.40 -40.14
CA GLN A 816 -11.55 28.46 -40.68
C GLN A 816 -12.59 28.05 -39.64
N TYR A 817 -12.19 27.70 -38.43
CA TYR A 817 -13.09 27.38 -37.32
C TYR A 817 -14.08 28.53 -37.05
N VAL A 818 -13.61 29.79 -37.05
CA VAL A 818 -14.46 30.97 -36.84
C VAL A 818 -15.49 31.11 -37.95
N GLU A 819 -15.12 30.89 -39.21
CA GLU A 819 -16.05 30.97 -40.35
C GLU A 819 -17.06 29.81 -40.34
N ASP A 820 -16.62 28.59 -40.03
CA ASP A 820 -17.50 27.45 -39.90
C ASP A 820 -18.51 27.63 -38.74
N PHE A 821 -18.06 28.18 -37.63
CA PHE A 821 -18.92 28.51 -36.49
C PHE A 821 -19.97 29.57 -36.84
N LYS A 822 -19.58 30.64 -37.54
CA LYS A 822 -20.52 31.65 -38.02
C LYS A 822 -21.58 31.06 -38.96
N ALA A 823 -21.17 30.16 -39.86
CA ALA A 823 -22.08 29.51 -40.78
C ALA A 823 -23.12 28.67 -40.05
N ALA A 824 -22.73 28.05 -38.94
CA ALA A 824 -23.58 27.20 -38.09
C ALA A 824 -24.45 28.00 -37.10
N HIS A 825 -24.10 29.25 -36.77
CA HIS A 825 -24.71 30.05 -35.68
C HIS A 825 -25.17 31.44 -36.14
N ASP A 826 -25.89 31.51 -37.26
CA ASP A 826 -26.52 32.76 -37.78
C ASP A 826 -25.56 33.96 -37.87
N GLY A 827 -24.31 33.73 -38.24
CA GLY A 827 -23.29 34.77 -38.42
C GLY A 827 -22.63 35.26 -37.12
N LYS A 828 -22.93 34.64 -35.99
CA LYS A 828 -22.28 34.95 -34.68
C LYS A 828 -20.88 34.35 -34.63
N LYS A 829 -19.93 35.10 -34.12
CA LYS A 829 -18.57 34.62 -33.86
C LYS A 829 -18.53 33.82 -32.54
N PRO A 830 -17.67 32.78 -32.44
CA PRO A 830 -17.46 32.11 -31.18
C PRO A 830 -16.83 33.07 -30.15
N ALA A 831 -17.26 33.02 -28.91
CA ALA A 831 -16.78 33.93 -27.84
C ALA A 831 -15.26 33.78 -27.59
N CYS A 832 -14.71 32.59 -27.76
CA CYS A 832 -13.28 32.31 -27.62
C CYS A 832 -12.42 33.12 -28.65
N ALA A 833 -12.99 33.53 -29.79
CA ALA A 833 -12.31 34.40 -30.77
C ALA A 833 -12.03 35.83 -30.25
N SER A 834 -12.68 36.25 -29.15
CA SER A 834 -12.42 37.52 -28.48
C SER A 834 -11.26 37.44 -27.47
N THR A 835 -10.82 36.22 -27.12
CA THR A 835 -9.74 36.00 -26.15
C THR A 835 -8.38 36.16 -26.82
N LYS A 836 -7.62 37.16 -26.41
CA LYS A 836 -6.29 37.45 -26.97
C LYS A 836 -5.36 36.24 -26.82
N GLY A 837 -4.76 35.79 -27.91
CA GLY A 837 -3.84 34.66 -27.97
C GLY A 837 -4.51 33.30 -28.18
N TYR A 838 -5.84 33.19 -28.04
CA TYR A 838 -6.56 31.98 -28.42
C TYR A 838 -6.61 31.86 -29.96
N GLY A 839 -6.36 30.66 -30.48
CA GLY A 839 -6.30 30.44 -31.94
C GLY A 839 -4.98 30.84 -32.59
N THR A 840 -4.01 31.36 -31.86
CA THR A 840 -2.66 31.56 -32.37
C THR A 840 -2.06 30.21 -32.81
N PRO A 841 -1.48 30.10 -34.04
CA PRO A 841 -0.87 28.86 -34.48
C PRO A 841 0.13 28.30 -33.44
N GLY A 842 0.01 27.03 -33.09
CA GLY A 842 0.83 26.39 -32.03
C GLY A 842 0.37 26.67 -30.60
N SER A 843 -0.77 27.38 -30.37
CA SER A 843 -1.39 27.51 -29.06
C SER A 843 -2.39 26.36 -28.80
N PRO A 844 -2.71 26.05 -27.55
CA PRO A 844 -3.62 24.95 -27.18
C PRO A 844 -5.01 25.07 -27.85
N LYS A 845 -5.46 23.97 -28.45
CA LYS A 845 -6.82 23.79 -28.96
C LYS A 845 -7.61 22.98 -27.97
N ILE A 846 -8.55 23.63 -27.28
CA ILE A 846 -9.36 23.03 -26.22
C ILE A 846 -10.70 22.58 -26.78
N LEU A 847 -11.18 21.41 -26.31
CA LEU A 847 -12.51 20.90 -26.65
C LEU A 847 -13.60 21.87 -26.14
N ASP A 848 -14.39 22.37 -27.03
CA ASP A 848 -15.69 23.01 -26.77
C ASP A 848 -16.72 21.86 -26.68
N ALA A 849 -17.08 21.46 -25.49
CA ALA A 849 -17.83 20.22 -25.25
C ALA A 849 -19.34 20.40 -25.46
N ASP A 850 -19.85 21.61 -25.25
CA ASP A 850 -21.25 21.96 -25.45
C ASP A 850 -21.52 22.70 -26.79
N GLY A 851 -20.44 23.09 -27.50
CA GLY A 851 -20.51 23.68 -28.83
C GLY A 851 -20.99 25.14 -28.86
N ASP A 852 -20.91 25.84 -27.72
CA ASP A 852 -21.40 27.23 -27.61
C ASP A 852 -20.37 28.27 -28.07
N GLY A 853 -19.16 27.83 -28.44
CA GLY A 853 -18.05 28.70 -28.89
C GLY A 853 -17.35 29.43 -27.76
N ASN A 854 -17.57 29.08 -26.50
CA ASN A 854 -16.98 29.73 -25.36
C ASN A 854 -16.37 28.69 -24.43
N ILE A 855 -15.06 28.69 -24.22
CA ILE A 855 -14.40 27.70 -23.35
C ILE A 855 -14.58 28.06 -21.88
N THR A 856 -15.45 27.31 -21.20
CA THR A 856 -15.85 27.52 -19.81
C THR A 856 -15.63 26.26 -18.96
N SER A 857 -16.06 26.30 -17.70
CA SER A 857 -16.02 25.11 -16.84
C SER A 857 -16.95 23.98 -17.30
N ASP A 858 -17.90 24.25 -18.19
CA ASP A 858 -18.84 23.25 -18.71
C ASP A 858 -18.23 22.39 -19.82
N ASP A 859 -17.10 22.83 -20.41
CA ASP A 859 -16.29 22.09 -21.39
C ASP A 859 -15.34 21.07 -20.78
N ARG A 860 -15.31 20.98 -19.45
CA ARG A 860 -14.44 20.01 -18.77
C ARG A 860 -14.98 18.59 -18.92
N VAL A 861 -14.08 17.63 -19.00
CA VAL A 861 -14.36 16.20 -19.09
C VAL A 861 -13.80 15.44 -17.89
N LEU A 862 -14.25 14.20 -17.70
CA LEU A 862 -13.80 13.35 -16.61
C LEU A 862 -12.69 12.41 -17.06
N TYR A 863 -11.63 12.32 -16.25
CA TYR A 863 -10.54 11.36 -16.38
C TYR A 863 -10.53 10.44 -15.16
N ASN A 864 -10.97 9.20 -15.32
CA ASN A 864 -11.02 8.22 -14.23
C ASN A 864 -9.60 7.87 -13.76
N ARG A 865 -9.35 7.91 -12.44
CA ARG A 865 -8.03 7.64 -11.85
C ARG A 865 -7.79 6.17 -11.55
N ASP A 866 -8.84 5.47 -11.15
CA ASP A 866 -8.72 4.08 -10.72
C ASP A 866 -8.64 3.13 -11.91
N PRO A 867 -7.86 2.03 -11.83
CA PRO A 867 -7.77 1.07 -12.91
C PRO A 867 -9.10 0.34 -13.11
N ASN A 868 -9.28 -0.20 -14.31
CA ASN A 868 -10.38 -1.13 -14.58
C ASN A 868 -9.99 -2.57 -14.25
N HIS A 869 -8.72 -2.92 -14.48
CA HIS A 869 -8.21 -4.28 -14.35
C HIS A 869 -6.84 -4.27 -13.65
N VAL A 870 -6.68 -5.19 -12.71
CA VAL A 870 -5.40 -5.47 -12.06
C VAL A 870 -5.13 -6.97 -12.20
N PHE A 871 -3.96 -7.32 -12.72
CA PHE A 871 -3.49 -8.68 -12.89
C PHE A 871 -2.22 -8.90 -12.07
N GLY A 872 -2.10 -10.06 -11.50
CA GLY A 872 -0.88 -10.53 -10.88
C GLY A 872 -0.62 -12.00 -11.25
N MET A 873 0.65 -12.36 -11.40
CA MET A 873 1.06 -13.73 -11.63
C MET A 873 2.40 -13.96 -10.95
N THR A 874 2.51 -15.03 -10.19
CA THR A 874 3.79 -15.47 -9.62
C THR A 874 4.07 -16.89 -10.11
N ASN A 875 5.13 -17.08 -10.89
CA ASN A 875 5.63 -18.40 -11.29
C ASN A 875 6.77 -18.81 -10.38
N THR A 876 6.74 -20.03 -9.88
CA THR A 876 7.83 -20.60 -9.08
C THR A 876 8.28 -21.91 -9.74
N PHE A 877 9.55 -21.98 -10.09
CA PHE A 877 10.23 -23.15 -10.65
C PHE A 877 11.20 -23.66 -9.61
N SER A 878 11.00 -24.87 -9.12
CA SER A 878 11.88 -25.51 -8.15
C SER A 878 12.57 -26.71 -8.81
N TYR A 879 13.89 -26.76 -8.75
CA TYR A 879 14.70 -27.88 -9.22
C TYR A 879 15.66 -28.30 -8.11
N LYS A 880 15.35 -29.41 -7.44
CA LYS A 880 16.06 -29.86 -6.23
C LYS A 880 16.12 -28.73 -5.19
N ASP A 881 17.30 -28.29 -4.82
CA ASP A 881 17.54 -27.25 -3.82
C ASP A 881 17.48 -25.82 -4.38
N PHE A 882 17.32 -25.65 -5.70
CA PHE A 882 17.18 -24.35 -6.35
C PHE A 882 15.70 -23.99 -6.55
N SER A 883 15.36 -22.71 -6.36
CA SER A 883 14.04 -22.18 -6.67
C SER A 883 14.16 -20.82 -7.36
N LEU A 884 13.48 -20.67 -8.49
CA LEU A 884 13.34 -19.41 -9.24
C LEU A 884 11.89 -18.94 -9.15
N SER A 885 11.66 -17.75 -8.60
CA SER A 885 10.35 -17.09 -8.54
C SER A 885 10.34 -15.88 -9.45
N VAL A 886 9.30 -15.75 -10.29
CA VAL A 886 9.11 -14.59 -11.17
C VAL A 886 7.72 -14.02 -10.93
N GLN A 887 7.64 -12.76 -10.48
CA GLN A 887 6.40 -12.05 -10.23
C GLN A 887 6.14 -11.01 -11.32
N LEU A 888 4.99 -11.13 -11.96
CA LEU A 888 4.48 -10.25 -13.01
C LEU A 888 3.25 -9.51 -12.51
N MET A 889 3.08 -8.27 -12.95
CA MET A 889 1.86 -7.52 -12.71
C MET A 889 1.48 -6.62 -13.89
N ALA A 890 0.19 -6.41 -14.05
CA ALA A 890 -0.34 -5.41 -14.97
C ALA A 890 -1.47 -4.62 -14.31
N ARG A 891 -1.50 -3.33 -14.58
CA ARG A 891 -2.56 -2.42 -14.15
C ARG A 891 -3.05 -1.67 -15.38
N LEU A 892 -4.32 -1.83 -15.72
CA LEU A 892 -4.91 -1.32 -16.96
C LEU A 892 -6.12 -0.43 -16.66
N GLY A 893 -6.22 0.66 -17.39
CA GLY A 893 -7.20 1.71 -17.18
C GLY A 893 -6.72 2.73 -16.14
N GLY A 894 -7.45 3.82 -16.08
CA GLY A 894 -7.11 4.95 -15.23
C GLY A 894 -6.16 5.96 -15.87
N TYR A 895 -6.15 7.15 -15.27
CA TYR A 895 -5.31 8.27 -15.65
C TYR A 895 -4.52 8.76 -14.45
N ILE A 896 -3.32 9.27 -14.71
CA ILE A 896 -2.51 10.02 -13.75
C ILE A 896 -2.33 11.44 -14.24
N SER A 897 -2.07 12.37 -13.33
CA SER A 897 -1.61 13.72 -13.66
C SER A 897 -0.08 13.71 -13.61
N TYR A 898 0.55 13.58 -14.80
CA TYR A 898 2.00 13.48 -14.94
C TYR A 898 2.64 14.86 -14.87
N ALA A 899 3.28 15.17 -13.77
CA ALA A 899 3.75 16.51 -13.44
C ALA A 899 4.81 17.05 -14.41
N MET A 900 5.54 16.21 -15.15
CA MET A 900 6.52 16.67 -16.13
C MET A 900 5.88 17.46 -17.27
N ASN A 901 4.67 17.09 -17.68
CA ASN A 901 3.95 17.76 -18.76
C ASN A 901 3.46 19.19 -18.39
N GLU A 902 3.36 19.50 -17.09
CA GLU A 902 3.00 20.83 -16.61
C GLU A 902 4.19 21.80 -16.58
N GLN A 903 5.42 21.27 -16.68
CA GLN A 903 6.64 22.05 -16.50
C GLN A 903 7.11 22.78 -17.76
N LEU A 904 6.23 22.97 -18.74
CA LEU A 904 6.47 23.78 -19.91
C LEU A 904 6.46 25.27 -19.50
N ASN A 905 7.61 25.82 -19.17
CA ASN A 905 7.74 27.24 -18.86
C ASN A 905 8.33 27.98 -20.07
N TYR A 906 7.59 28.96 -20.58
CA TYR A 906 8.02 29.77 -21.74
C TYR A 906 9.15 30.73 -21.39
N GLU A 907 9.35 31.02 -20.11
CA GLU A 907 10.30 32.02 -19.71
C GLU A 907 11.75 31.53 -19.77
N SER A 908 12.07 30.27 -19.53
CA SER A 908 13.45 29.78 -19.67
C SER A 908 13.74 28.42 -19.00
N ALA A 909 12.74 27.71 -18.48
CA ALA A 909 12.98 26.37 -17.97
C ALA A 909 13.26 25.40 -19.11
N ASN A 910 14.07 24.38 -18.84
CA ASN A 910 14.21 23.25 -19.75
C ASN A 910 12.92 22.41 -19.76
N TRP A 911 12.71 21.67 -20.83
CA TRP A 911 11.52 20.84 -21.03
C TRP A 911 11.85 19.36 -20.91
N GLY A 912 10.84 18.53 -20.66
CA GLY A 912 11.02 17.09 -20.63
C GLY A 912 11.48 16.53 -21.97
N ASP A 913 12.35 15.54 -21.94
CA ASP A 913 12.94 14.93 -23.13
C ASP A 913 11.89 14.33 -24.09
N ALA A 914 10.81 13.78 -23.54
CA ALA A 914 9.72 13.18 -24.32
C ALA A 914 8.70 14.21 -24.86
N ILE A 915 8.90 15.52 -24.68
CA ILE A 915 7.97 16.53 -25.12
C ILE A 915 8.13 16.79 -26.62
N ASP A 916 7.12 16.39 -27.37
CA ASP A 916 6.95 16.67 -28.80
C ASP A 916 6.12 17.96 -28.94
N TYR A 917 6.77 19.04 -29.33
CA TYR A 917 6.16 20.39 -29.41
C TYR A 917 5.87 20.82 -30.84
N TRP A 918 4.86 21.68 -30.96
CA TRP A 918 4.39 22.20 -32.22
C TRP A 918 5.38 23.21 -32.86
N THR A 919 5.63 23.03 -34.15
CA THR A 919 6.24 24.02 -35.05
C THR A 919 5.46 24.00 -36.36
N PRO A 920 5.60 25.03 -37.24
CA PRO A 920 5.01 24.97 -38.55
C PRO A 920 5.42 23.74 -39.37
N THR A 921 6.57 23.13 -39.11
CA THR A 921 7.07 21.90 -39.74
C THR A 921 6.70 20.62 -38.96
N ASN A 922 6.15 20.76 -37.76
CA ASN A 922 5.66 19.65 -36.92
C ASN A 922 4.22 19.95 -36.44
N PRO A 923 3.22 20.04 -37.32
CA PRO A 923 1.87 20.49 -36.97
C PRO A 923 1.05 19.47 -36.18
N GLY A 924 1.50 18.21 -36.11
CA GLY A 924 0.82 17.12 -35.40
C GLY A 924 1.31 16.90 -33.98
N ALA A 925 2.17 17.75 -33.44
CA ALA A 925 2.73 17.64 -32.11
C ALA A 925 1.66 17.75 -31.01
N LYS A 926 1.92 17.14 -29.88
CA LYS A 926 0.99 17.08 -28.71
C LYS A 926 1.09 18.35 -27.83
N PHE A 927 2.20 19.06 -27.85
CA PHE A 927 2.46 20.19 -26.97
C PHE A 927 2.63 21.50 -27.74
N PRO A 928 2.33 22.63 -27.09
CA PRO A 928 2.35 23.93 -27.79
C PRO A 928 3.76 24.37 -28.20
N SER A 929 3.81 25.35 -29.10
CA SER A 929 5.07 25.92 -29.60
C SER A 929 5.90 26.54 -28.46
N PRO A 930 7.22 26.35 -28.44
CA PRO A 930 8.10 26.97 -27.42
C PRO A 930 8.22 28.49 -27.58
N GLY A 931 7.81 29.05 -28.74
CA GLY A 931 7.95 30.46 -29.07
C GLY A 931 6.70 31.31 -28.88
N LEU A 932 5.62 30.81 -28.28
CA LEU A 932 4.39 31.55 -28.05
C LEU A 932 4.63 32.93 -27.41
N ASP A 933 3.89 33.95 -27.87
CA ASP A 933 3.91 35.28 -27.29
C ASP A 933 3.26 35.32 -25.88
N SER A 934 3.31 36.48 -25.21
CA SER A 934 2.79 36.64 -23.86
C SER A 934 1.28 36.40 -23.73
N ASN A 935 0.50 36.58 -24.80
CA ASN A 935 -0.94 36.34 -24.79
C ASN A 935 -1.25 34.85 -24.99
N ALA A 936 -0.63 34.22 -25.99
CA ALA A 936 -0.80 32.78 -26.23
C ALA A 936 -0.21 31.91 -25.10
N SER A 937 0.87 32.35 -24.45
CA SER A 937 1.42 31.68 -23.26
C SER A 937 0.50 31.78 -22.02
N LYS A 938 -0.34 32.82 -21.91
CA LYS A 938 -1.42 32.90 -20.92
C LYS A 938 -2.51 31.87 -21.20
N ILE A 939 -2.84 31.61 -22.47
CA ILE A 939 -3.76 30.51 -22.82
C ILE A 939 -3.19 29.17 -22.33
N TRP A 940 -1.91 28.91 -22.65
CA TRP A 940 -1.23 27.74 -22.08
C TRP A 940 -1.36 27.69 -20.56
N SER A 941 -1.00 28.75 -19.86
CA SER A 941 -1.04 28.80 -18.39
C SER A 941 -2.43 28.51 -17.80
N SER A 942 -3.50 28.87 -18.52
CA SER A 942 -4.89 28.62 -18.13
C SER A 942 -5.30 27.15 -18.28
N TYR A 943 -4.70 26.43 -19.23
CA TYR A 943 -5.10 25.06 -19.58
C TYR A 943 -3.99 24.02 -19.39
N LYS A 944 -2.82 24.38 -18.83
CA LYS A 944 -1.65 23.50 -18.70
C LYS A 944 -1.93 22.21 -17.94
N SER A 945 -2.84 22.23 -16.96
CA SER A 945 -3.26 21.03 -16.23
C SER A 945 -3.88 19.97 -17.15
N ALA A 946 -4.55 20.39 -18.23
CA ALA A 946 -5.17 19.46 -19.17
C ALA A 946 -4.16 18.61 -19.95
N PHE A 947 -2.92 19.06 -20.08
CA PHE A 947 -1.84 18.32 -20.73
C PHE A 947 -1.21 17.23 -19.84
N THR A 948 -1.50 17.26 -18.54
CA THR A 948 -0.89 16.31 -17.60
C THR A 948 -1.56 14.95 -17.59
N TYR A 949 -2.80 14.81 -18.09
CA TYR A 949 -3.56 13.58 -17.97
C TYR A 949 -3.09 12.52 -18.95
N GLU A 950 -2.35 11.54 -18.43
CA GLU A 950 -1.81 10.41 -19.17
C GLU A 950 -2.45 9.09 -18.73
N LYS A 951 -2.60 8.14 -19.68
CA LYS A 951 -3.05 6.79 -19.35
C LYS A 951 -2.02 6.07 -18.50
N ALA A 952 -2.45 5.56 -17.35
CA ALA A 952 -1.62 4.89 -16.36
C ALA A 952 -1.49 3.38 -16.60
N ASP A 953 -1.67 2.91 -17.84
CA ASP A 953 -1.52 1.51 -18.18
C ASP A 953 -0.06 1.09 -18.11
N TYR A 954 0.21 -0.02 -17.39
CA TYR A 954 1.54 -0.61 -17.38
C TYR A 954 1.53 -2.12 -17.17
N PHE A 955 2.58 -2.76 -17.68
CA PHE A 955 2.99 -4.13 -17.36
C PHE A 955 4.39 -4.08 -16.72
N LYS A 956 4.60 -4.89 -15.68
CA LYS A 956 5.86 -4.87 -14.93
C LYS A 956 6.31 -6.27 -14.53
N ILE A 957 7.61 -6.54 -14.65
CA ILE A 957 8.27 -7.62 -13.93
C ILE A 957 8.70 -7.06 -12.58
N LYS A 958 7.93 -7.40 -11.55
CA LYS A 958 8.08 -6.83 -10.21
C LYS A 958 9.27 -7.41 -9.47
N ASP A 959 9.45 -8.73 -9.54
CA ASP A 959 10.49 -9.46 -8.82
C ASP A 959 10.92 -10.70 -9.60
N ILE A 960 12.24 -10.95 -9.64
CA ILE A 960 12.83 -12.21 -10.09
C ILE A 960 13.78 -12.64 -8.97
N THR A 961 13.45 -13.73 -8.27
CA THR A 961 14.26 -14.23 -7.15
C THR A 961 14.76 -15.64 -7.43
N LEU A 962 16.07 -15.81 -7.44
CA LEU A 962 16.74 -17.11 -7.44
C LEU A 962 17.21 -17.43 -6.03
N SER A 963 16.88 -18.60 -5.51
CA SER A 963 17.30 -19.05 -4.19
C SER A 963 17.86 -20.46 -4.22
N TYR A 964 18.76 -20.73 -3.27
CA TYR A 964 19.39 -22.01 -3.04
C TYR A 964 19.27 -22.38 -1.57
N ASN A 965 18.67 -23.53 -1.29
CA ASN A 965 18.62 -24.12 0.02
C ASN A 965 19.83 -25.03 0.20
N VAL A 966 20.65 -24.76 1.20
CA VAL A 966 21.87 -25.56 1.45
C VAL A 966 21.47 -26.92 2.00
N PRO A 967 21.96 -28.05 1.42
CA PRO A 967 21.59 -29.38 1.86
C PRO A 967 21.91 -29.63 3.34
N ALA A 968 21.00 -30.27 4.05
CA ALA A 968 21.10 -30.53 5.49
C ALA A 968 22.40 -31.25 5.91
N ASN A 969 22.91 -32.15 5.05
CA ASN A 969 24.16 -32.88 5.32
C ASN A 969 25.40 -31.98 5.48
N TRP A 970 25.41 -30.80 4.81
CA TRP A 970 26.50 -29.84 4.94
C TRP A 970 26.32 -28.99 6.20
N LEU A 971 25.08 -28.70 6.55
CA LEU A 971 24.73 -27.82 7.64
C LEU A 971 24.97 -28.46 9.02
N HIS A 972 24.69 -29.73 9.18
CA HIS A 972 24.93 -30.46 10.42
C HIS A 972 26.38 -30.38 10.90
N THR A 973 27.35 -30.31 9.98
CA THR A 973 28.78 -30.21 10.29
C THR A 973 29.12 -28.88 11.00
N VAL A 974 28.35 -27.83 10.76
CA VAL A 974 28.54 -26.49 11.31
C VAL A 974 27.48 -26.10 12.36
N GLY A 975 26.64 -27.07 12.79
CA GLY A 975 25.62 -26.86 13.81
C GLY A 975 24.41 -26.05 13.36
N MET A 976 24.19 -25.94 12.05
CA MET A 976 23.01 -25.24 11.47
C MET A 976 21.92 -26.25 11.12
N SER A 977 20.65 -25.86 11.32
CA SER A 977 19.49 -26.64 10.89
C SER A 977 19.06 -26.29 9.47
N LYS A 978 19.07 -25.00 9.11
CA LYS A 978 18.68 -24.50 7.78
C LYS A 978 19.58 -23.35 7.36
N ALA A 979 19.90 -23.30 6.07
CA ALA A 979 20.54 -22.14 5.44
C ALA A 979 19.99 -21.95 4.02
N ARG A 980 19.66 -20.70 3.67
CA ARG A 980 19.19 -20.32 2.36
C ARG A 980 19.90 -19.05 1.91
N ILE A 981 20.42 -19.08 0.69
CA ILE A 981 21.01 -17.92 0.01
C ILE A 981 20.08 -17.53 -1.13
N TYR A 982 19.88 -16.25 -1.35
CA TYR A 982 19.05 -15.78 -2.47
C TYR A 982 19.59 -14.51 -3.10
N CYS A 983 19.28 -14.36 -4.38
CA CYS A 983 19.48 -13.13 -5.15
C CYS A 983 18.16 -12.74 -5.80
N SER A 984 17.76 -11.48 -5.62
CA SER A 984 16.49 -10.95 -6.14
C SER A 984 16.74 -9.68 -6.96
N MET A 985 16.09 -9.58 -8.10
CA MET A 985 16.06 -8.40 -8.97
C MET A 985 14.65 -7.79 -8.91
N LYS A 986 14.51 -6.53 -8.48
CA LYS A 986 13.22 -5.87 -8.29
C LYS A 986 13.08 -4.64 -9.16
N ASN A 987 11.86 -4.42 -9.70
CA ASN A 987 11.49 -3.27 -10.52
C ASN A 987 12.39 -3.06 -11.76
N PHE A 988 12.92 -4.14 -12.36
CA PHE A 988 13.87 -4.04 -13.47
C PHE A 988 13.23 -3.64 -14.78
N MET A 989 11.99 -4.05 -15.03
CA MET A 989 11.31 -3.81 -16.30
C MET A 989 9.89 -3.32 -16.05
N THR A 990 9.59 -2.15 -16.58
CA THR A 990 8.25 -1.57 -16.64
C THR A 990 7.98 -1.10 -18.07
N TRP A 991 6.88 -1.55 -18.65
CA TRP A 991 6.40 -1.11 -19.95
C TRP A 991 5.15 -0.27 -19.74
N SER A 992 5.18 0.95 -20.21
CA SER A 992 4.05 1.89 -20.15
C SER A 992 4.04 2.74 -21.43
N LYS A 993 2.99 3.54 -21.59
CA LYS A 993 2.91 4.54 -22.67
C LYS A 993 3.61 5.87 -22.34
N ILE A 994 4.05 6.02 -21.09
CA ILE A 994 4.75 7.22 -20.63
C ILE A 994 6.23 6.90 -20.64
N ASP A 995 6.98 7.57 -21.50
CA ASP A 995 8.41 7.35 -21.65
C ASP A 995 9.18 7.78 -20.39
N ASN A 996 10.19 7.00 -20.04
CA ASN A 996 11.08 7.25 -18.89
C ASN A 996 10.34 7.57 -17.58
N TYR A 997 9.18 6.93 -17.39
CA TYR A 997 8.39 7.11 -16.18
C TYR A 997 7.71 5.82 -15.73
N ASP A 998 7.64 5.61 -14.41
CA ASP A 998 6.88 4.51 -13.81
C ASP A 998 5.50 5.00 -13.35
N PRO A 999 4.39 4.61 -14.02
CA PRO A 999 3.05 5.09 -13.68
C PRO A 999 2.59 4.71 -12.26
N GLU A 1000 3.23 3.72 -11.61
CA GLU A 1000 2.97 3.37 -10.22
C GLU A 1000 3.18 4.56 -9.27
N ARG A 1001 3.99 5.55 -9.66
CA ARG A 1001 4.25 6.78 -8.91
C ARG A 1001 3.09 7.79 -8.89
N GLY A 1002 2.01 7.53 -9.63
CA GLY A 1002 0.81 8.37 -9.61
C GLY A 1002 0.97 9.79 -10.21
N GLY A 1003 1.99 10.02 -11.03
CA GLY A 1003 2.30 11.29 -11.68
C GLY A 1003 3.43 12.11 -11.04
N SER A 1004 3.86 11.78 -9.83
CA SER A 1004 4.93 12.49 -9.12
C SER A 1004 6.31 12.25 -9.77
N ILE A 1005 7.12 13.30 -9.90
CA ILE A 1005 8.49 13.22 -10.41
C ILE A 1005 9.57 13.43 -9.33
N SER A 1006 9.19 13.61 -8.06
CA SER A 1006 10.10 14.02 -6.98
C SER A 1006 11.20 13.00 -6.65
N PHE A 1007 10.84 11.72 -6.51
CA PHE A 1007 11.77 10.63 -6.15
C PHE A 1007 11.60 9.49 -7.15
N PRO A 1008 12.54 9.28 -8.09
CA PRO A 1008 12.48 8.18 -9.04
C PRO A 1008 12.41 6.82 -8.34
N MET A 1009 11.73 5.87 -8.98
CA MET A 1009 11.68 4.51 -8.47
C MET A 1009 13.07 3.87 -8.47
N GLN A 1010 13.26 2.93 -7.55
CA GLN A 1010 14.49 2.16 -7.43
C GLN A 1010 14.32 0.79 -8.08
N LYS A 1011 15.23 0.44 -9.00
CA LYS A 1011 15.51 -0.97 -9.30
C LYS A 1011 16.57 -1.47 -8.32
N GLN A 1012 16.40 -2.70 -7.86
CA GLN A 1012 17.19 -3.23 -6.76
C GLN A 1012 17.74 -4.62 -7.13
N VAL A 1013 19.02 -4.83 -6.84
CA VAL A 1013 19.63 -6.16 -6.79
C VAL A 1013 19.89 -6.48 -5.32
N VAL A 1014 19.22 -7.51 -4.82
CA VAL A 1014 19.27 -7.90 -3.41
C VAL A 1014 20.01 -9.23 -3.29
N VAL A 1015 20.95 -9.31 -2.39
CA VAL A 1015 21.59 -10.57 -1.98
C VAL A 1015 21.29 -10.80 -0.52
N GLY A 1016 20.76 -11.98 -0.19
CA GLY A 1016 20.34 -12.27 1.18
C GLY A 1016 20.70 -13.67 1.64
N LEU A 1017 20.73 -13.81 2.95
CA LEU A 1017 21.06 -15.03 3.68
C LEU A 1017 20.06 -15.22 4.83
N ASN A 1018 19.47 -16.42 4.92
CA ASN A 1018 18.67 -16.84 6.06
C ASN A 1018 19.32 -18.09 6.66
N VAL A 1019 19.59 -18.08 7.95
CA VAL A 1019 20.21 -19.21 8.68
C VAL A 1019 19.41 -19.51 9.93
N GLU A 1020 19.28 -20.79 10.27
CA GLU A 1020 18.65 -21.28 11.49
C GLU A 1020 19.58 -22.30 12.15
N PHE A 1021 19.78 -22.15 13.49
CA PHE A 1021 20.60 -23.02 14.33
C PHE A 1021 19.77 -23.89 15.24
#